data_e8d40a5dbfc0fcf27a2178af4fe248b7
#
_entry.id   e8d40a5dbfc0fcf27a2178af4fe248b7
#
_cell.length_a   1.000
_cell.length_b   1.000
_cell.length_c   1.000
_cell.angle_alpha   90.00
_cell.angle_beta   90.00
_cell.angle_gamma   90.00
#
_symmetry.space_group_name_H-M   'P 1'
#
loop_
_entity.id
_entity.type
_entity.pdbx_description
1 polymer ?
#
loop_
_entity_poly.entity_id
_entity_poly.type
_entity_poly.pdbx_seq_one_letter_code
_entity_poly.pdbx_strand_id
1 'polypeptide(L)'
;MQNTLLLVDGSSYLYRAFHALPDLRSPDGYPTGAMHGMVNMLRRLRADYPAAYIACVFDAKGKTFRDDMYPEYKATRASMPDDLRLQIEPIHEAVKAMGWPILMVEGVEADDVIGTLSVDAAKAGMNVVISTGDKDLAQLVNDKVMLINTMTNEKMDEAGVLAKFGVPPNRIIDYLTLIGDTVDNVPGVSKCGPKTALKWLTAYDSLDGVIANAANITGAVGQNLRDALEWLPKGRELITVKLDCDLSGHMVSISESLVAREEDKPALLEFFGKYGFKTLLRELSAAAATGGPAATVKVSLDAPVGGAASVNGDLFAEPVVATYETVYTEEQLDKWIARINAAELTAVDTETTSLEPMTAQLVGISLSVKAGEACYIPVAHAYQGVPQQLEREHVLAKLKPWLEDATKLKVGQNLKYDSHIFANHGVSLQGIHHDTLLESYVFESHRSHDMDSLALRHLNHTTIPFSDVCGKGASMITFDQVAIDRATEYAAEDADITLRLHQNMIGEVEKDEKLNFIYRNIELPTAVVLQKIERNGVQIDAALLETQSAELGARIAELEAKAHELAEQPFNLGSPKQIGEIFFEKLKLPVVKKTPSGAPSTDEEVLQKLAEDYPLPKVLLEYRSLSKLKSTYTDKLPKGINKQTGRVHTNYAQAVAVTGRLASNDPNLQNIPIRTKEGRRIREAFVAPAGSHIVSADYSQIELRIMAHISEDENMLRAFADGVDIHRATAAEIFGVAPEAVESEQRRYAKVINFGLIYGMSAFGLASNLGIERAAAQSYIERYFARFAGVKQYMDDTRQQAKARGYVETVFGRRLWLPEINSPNGPRRQGAERAAINAPMQGTAADLIKLAMIAVQGWLEQEKLGTKMIMQVH
;
A
#
# COMPACT_ATOMS: atom_id res chain seq x y z
N MET A 1 14.35 -37.52 13.76
CA MET A 1 13.32 -36.61 14.27
C MET A 1 13.12 -36.62 15.79
N GLN A 2 13.46 -37.68 16.48
CA GLN A 2 13.29 -37.74 17.97
C GLN A 2 14.25 -36.86 18.79
N ASN A 3 15.27 -36.26 18.20
CA ASN A 3 16.27 -35.44 18.91
C ASN A 3 16.43 -34.05 18.27
N THR A 4 15.30 -33.35 18.04
CA THR A 4 15.30 -32.01 17.45
C THR A 4 14.63 -31.00 18.40
N LEU A 5 15.26 -29.83 18.56
CA LEU A 5 14.72 -28.66 19.23
C LEU A 5 14.27 -27.64 18.16
N LEU A 6 13.01 -27.27 18.21
CA LEU A 6 12.41 -26.24 17.35
C LEU A 6 12.19 -24.95 18.15
N LEU A 7 12.92 -23.91 17.82
CA LEU A 7 12.82 -22.59 18.46
C LEU A 7 12.13 -21.61 17.56
N VAL A 8 11.20 -20.85 18.10
CA VAL A 8 10.48 -19.77 17.39
C VAL A 8 10.84 -18.44 18.03
N ASP A 9 11.30 -17.52 17.22
CA ASP A 9 11.38 -16.12 17.56
C ASP A 9 9.96 -15.51 17.58
N GLY A 10 9.36 -15.55 18.77
CA GLY A 10 7.98 -15.13 19.00
C GLY A 10 7.77 -13.63 18.78
N SER A 11 8.77 -12.81 19.09
CA SER A 11 8.72 -11.37 18.87
C SER A 11 8.69 -11.03 17.38
N SER A 12 9.53 -11.67 16.57
CA SER A 12 9.52 -11.52 15.11
C SER A 12 8.21 -11.99 14.51
N TYR A 13 7.70 -13.14 14.96
CA TYR A 13 6.40 -13.69 14.53
C TYR A 13 5.23 -12.76 14.83
N LEU A 14 5.21 -12.15 16.00
CA LEU A 14 4.18 -11.22 16.47
C LEU A 14 4.08 -9.99 15.56
N TYR A 15 5.20 -9.33 15.29
CA TYR A 15 5.24 -8.18 14.38
C TYR A 15 4.88 -8.57 12.93
N ARG A 16 5.37 -9.71 12.48
CA ARG A 16 5.05 -10.23 11.14
C ARG A 16 3.58 -10.53 10.98
N ALA A 17 2.98 -11.26 11.92
CA ALA A 17 1.57 -11.57 11.91
C ALA A 17 0.71 -10.31 11.88
N PHE A 18 1.12 -9.27 12.61
CA PHE A 18 0.42 -7.98 12.63
C PHE A 18 0.47 -7.24 11.29
N HIS A 19 1.62 -7.26 10.62
CA HIS A 19 1.80 -6.52 9.35
C HIS A 19 1.40 -7.32 8.11
N ALA A 20 1.38 -8.64 8.19
CA ALA A 20 1.04 -9.51 7.06
C ALA A 20 -0.47 -9.67 6.86
N LEU A 21 -1.26 -9.49 7.90
CA LEU A 21 -2.70 -9.68 7.83
C LEU A 21 -3.44 -8.34 7.82
N PRO A 22 -4.60 -8.26 7.13
CA PRO A 22 -5.46 -7.10 7.20
C PRO A 22 -5.96 -6.87 8.63
N ASP A 23 -6.57 -5.72 8.89
CA ASP A 23 -7.17 -5.39 10.19
C ASP A 23 -8.37 -6.33 10.48
N LEU A 24 -8.07 -7.51 11.04
CA LEU A 24 -9.07 -8.48 11.46
C LEU A 24 -9.54 -8.13 12.87
N ARG A 25 -10.86 -8.16 13.09
CA ARG A 25 -11.46 -7.87 14.39
C ARG A 25 -12.49 -8.92 14.79
N SER A 26 -12.60 -9.16 16.10
CA SER A 26 -13.70 -9.97 16.66
C SER A 26 -15.06 -9.28 16.44
N PRO A 27 -16.19 -9.97 16.66
CA PRO A 27 -17.52 -9.35 16.59
C PRO A 27 -17.68 -8.11 17.46
N ASP A 28 -16.95 -8.03 18.58
CA ASP A 28 -16.94 -6.91 19.52
C ASP A 28 -15.92 -5.81 19.15
N GLY A 29 -15.29 -5.89 17.96
CA GLY A 29 -14.34 -4.90 17.47
C GLY A 29 -12.91 -5.03 18.02
N TYR A 30 -12.59 -6.07 18.77
CA TYR A 30 -11.24 -6.31 19.28
C TYR A 30 -10.27 -6.73 18.17
N PRO A 31 -9.05 -6.16 18.07
CA PRO A 31 -8.11 -6.52 17.03
C PRO A 31 -7.64 -7.98 17.17
N THR A 32 -7.67 -8.76 16.08
CA THR A 32 -7.41 -10.20 16.11
C THR A 32 -6.39 -10.68 15.06
N GLY A 33 -5.92 -9.79 14.16
CA GLY A 33 -5.04 -10.15 13.05
C GLY A 33 -3.74 -10.83 13.49
N ALA A 34 -3.03 -10.24 14.46
CA ALA A 34 -1.77 -10.83 14.95
C ALA A 34 -2.00 -12.19 15.64
N MET A 35 -3.06 -12.33 16.45
CA MET A 35 -3.43 -13.61 17.06
C MET A 35 -3.66 -14.69 16.02
N HIS A 36 -4.44 -14.34 14.99
CA HIS A 36 -4.79 -15.25 13.93
C HIS A 36 -3.56 -15.71 13.14
N GLY A 37 -2.70 -14.75 12.74
CA GLY A 37 -1.44 -15.03 12.05
C GLY A 37 -0.52 -15.92 12.87
N MET A 38 -0.36 -15.61 14.15
CA MET A 38 0.48 -16.38 15.07
C MET A 38 0.03 -17.84 15.21
N VAL A 39 -1.28 -18.07 15.41
CA VAL A 39 -1.84 -19.43 15.52
C VAL A 39 -1.58 -20.23 14.25
N ASN A 40 -1.83 -19.66 13.08
CA ASN A 40 -1.63 -20.37 11.81
C ASN A 40 -0.16 -20.63 11.53
N MET A 41 0.72 -19.67 11.77
CA MET A 41 2.17 -19.82 11.58
C MET A 41 2.73 -20.95 12.47
N LEU A 42 2.32 -21.01 13.74
CA LEU A 42 2.77 -22.05 14.67
C LEU A 42 2.21 -23.44 14.32
N ARG A 43 0.94 -23.55 13.88
CA ARG A 43 0.36 -24.82 13.42
C ARG A 43 1.11 -25.36 12.21
N ARG A 44 1.35 -24.51 11.22
CA ARG A 44 2.12 -24.85 10.03
C ARG A 44 3.52 -25.30 10.39
N LEU A 45 4.20 -24.52 11.20
CA LEU A 45 5.56 -24.83 11.62
C LEU A 45 5.67 -26.19 12.31
N ARG A 46 4.72 -26.50 13.20
CA ARG A 46 4.67 -27.80 13.90
C ARG A 46 4.40 -28.97 12.97
N ALA A 47 3.61 -28.75 11.89
CA ALA A 47 3.33 -29.76 10.87
C ALA A 47 4.56 -30.00 9.97
N ASP A 48 5.20 -28.92 9.52
CA ASP A 48 6.35 -28.99 8.58
C ASP A 48 7.64 -29.45 9.27
N TYR A 49 7.81 -29.16 10.57
CA TYR A 49 9.01 -29.47 11.37
C TYR A 49 8.64 -30.17 12.68
N PRO A 50 8.23 -31.46 12.62
CA PRO A 50 7.92 -32.20 13.83
C PRO A 50 9.15 -32.39 14.69
N ALA A 51 9.12 -31.88 15.93
CA ALA A 51 10.22 -31.90 16.89
C ALA A 51 9.73 -32.42 18.26
N ALA A 52 10.61 -33.09 18.98
CA ALA A 52 10.32 -33.56 20.34
C ALA A 52 10.34 -32.43 21.37
N TYR A 53 11.12 -31.40 21.09
CA TYR A 53 11.29 -30.22 21.96
C TYR A 53 10.98 -28.97 21.17
N ILE A 54 10.16 -28.09 21.73
CA ILE A 54 9.71 -26.86 21.09
C ILE A 54 9.72 -25.70 22.11
N ALA A 55 9.99 -24.48 21.66
CA ALA A 55 9.80 -23.29 22.48
C ALA A 55 9.48 -22.08 21.60
N CYS A 56 8.65 -21.19 22.13
CA CYS A 56 8.39 -19.87 21.60
C CYS A 56 9.04 -18.83 22.53
N VAL A 57 9.99 -18.07 22.04
CA VAL A 57 10.78 -17.13 22.83
C VAL A 57 10.32 -15.71 22.49
N PHE A 58 9.98 -14.94 23.52
CA PHE A 58 9.56 -13.53 23.39
C PHE A 58 10.49 -12.61 24.17
N ASP A 59 10.63 -11.38 23.71
CA ASP A 59 11.30 -10.33 24.47
C ASP A 59 10.54 -10.04 25.77
N ALA A 60 11.25 -9.95 26.88
CA ALA A 60 10.70 -9.49 28.14
C ALA A 60 10.51 -7.96 28.14
N LYS A 61 9.65 -7.46 29.03
CA LYS A 61 9.51 -6.01 29.24
C LYS A 61 10.71 -5.46 30.00
N GLY A 62 11.28 -4.38 29.51
CA GLY A 62 12.35 -3.69 30.24
C GLY A 62 13.55 -3.38 29.34
N LYS A 63 14.61 -2.90 29.96
CA LYS A 63 15.90 -2.67 29.32
C LYS A 63 16.73 -3.93 29.26
N THR A 64 17.50 -4.05 28.21
CA THR A 64 18.51 -5.10 28.06
C THR A 64 19.91 -4.55 28.32
N PHE A 65 20.91 -5.41 28.43
CA PHE A 65 22.30 -4.97 28.61
C PHE A 65 22.80 -4.13 27.42
N ARG A 66 22.19 -4.28 26.22
CA ARG A 66 22.52 -3.46 25.04
C ARG A 66 22.08 -2.01 25.20
N ASP A 67 20.94 -1.75 25.83
CA ASP A 67 20.48 -0.40 26.18
C ASP A 67 21.44 0.32 27.14
N ASP A 68 22.02 -0.43 28.07
CA ASP A 68 23.00 0.11 29.03
C ASP A 68 24.37 0.36 28.34
N MET A 69 24.76 -0.49 27.39
CA MET A 69 25.94 -0.30 26.59
C MET A 69 25.86 0.86 25.63
N TYR A 70 24.72 1.05 24.98
CA TYR A 70 24.49 2.04 23.93
C TYR A 70 23.08 2.63 24.05
N PRO A 71 22.92 3.79 24.67
CA PRO A 71 21.61 4.40 24.92
C PRO A 71 20.79 4.71 23.65
N GLU A 72 21.44 4.77 22.47
CA GLU A 72 20.76 4.98 21.19
C GLU A 72 20.36 3.65 20.51
N TYR A 73 20.64 2.51 21.13
CA TYR A 73 20.23 1.19 20.65
C TYR A 73 18.71 1.14 20.49
N LYS A 74 18.25 0.74 19.30
CA LYS A 74 16.83 0.69 18.94
C LYS A 74 16.04 2.02 19.11
N ALA A 75 16.71 3.15 19.39
CA ALA A 75 16.04 4.44 19.62
C ALA A 75 15.24 4.96 18.41
N THR A 76 15.56 4.49 17.21
CA THR A 76 14.85 4.83 15.96
C THR A 76 13.64 3.95 15.69
N ARG A 77 13.41 2.88 16.44
CA ARG A 77 12.25 2.00 16.28
C ARG A 77 10.95 2.75 16.62
N ALA A 78 9.95 2.60 15.76
CA ALA A 78 8.62 3.11 16.06
C ALA A 78 8.04 2.42 17.30
N SER A 79 7.24 3.15 18.08
CA SER A 79 6.51 2.56 19.20
C SER A 79 5.56 1.47 18.69
N MET A 80 5.43 0.39 19.48
CA MET A 80 4.50 -0.70 19.17
C MET A 80 3.08 -0.16 18.97
N PRO A 81 2.40 -0.51 17.87
CA PRO A 81 1.00 -0.14 17.66
C PRO A 81 0.09 -0.59 18.80
N ASP A 82 -0.88 0.23 19.18
CA ASP A 82 -1.77 -0.08 20.28
C ASP A 82 -2.61 -1.33 20.00
N ASP A 83 -3.07 -1.53 18.75
CA ASP A 83 -3.80 -2.73 18.35
C ASP A 83 -2.94 -4.01 18.42
N LEU A 84 -1.63 -3.91 18.25
CA LEU A 84 -0.73 -5.04 18.48
C LEU A 84 -0.53 -5.29 19.98
N ARG A 85 -0.36 -4.22 20.75
CA ARG A 85 -0.17 -4.31 22.22
C ARG A 85 -1.32 -5.01 22.91
N LEU A 86 -2.56 -4.77 22.47
CA LEU A 86 -3.75 -5.45 23.00
C LEU A 86 -3.74 -6.95 22.76
N GLN A 87 -3.11 -7.43 21.69
CA GLN A 87 -3.11 -8.83 21.30
C GLN A 87 -2.01 -9.67 21.98
N ILE A 88 -1.03 -9.07 22.67
CA ILE A 88 0.13 -9.79 23.24
C ILE A 88 -0.30 -10.86 24.26
N GLU A 89 -1.08 -10.48 25.27
CA GLU A 89 -1.53 -11.44 26.30
C GLU A 89 -2.39 -12.55 25.69
N PRO A 90 -3.41 -12.26 24.87
CA PRO A 90 -4.15 -13.31 24.17
C PRO A 90 -3.27 -14.23 23.31
N ILE A 91 -2.26 -13.70 22.64
CA ILE A 91 -1.32 -14.53 21.86
C ILE A 91 -0.57 -15.49 22.78
N HIS A 92 -0.08 -15.04 23.92
CA HIS A 92 0.59 -15.91 24.89
C HIS A 92 -0.35 -17.00 25.41
N GLU A 93 -1.63 -16.69 25.65
CA GLU A 93 -2.65 -17.68 26.03
C GLU A 93 -2.81 -18.74 24.93
N ALA A 94 -2.98 -18.31 23.69
CA ALA A 94 -3.13 -19.20 22.54
C ALA A 94 -1.90 -20.10 22.34
N VAL A 95 -0.71 -19.55 22.40
CA VAL A 95 0.58 -20.27 22.24
C VAL A 95 0.70 -21.37 23.30
N LYS A 96 0.38 -21.05 24.56
CA LYS A 96 0.38 -22.05 25.66
C LYS A 96 -0.67 -23.12 25.43
N ALA A 97 -1.89 -22.75 25.02
CA ALA A 97 -2.96 -23.69 24.73
C ALA A 97 -2.63 -24.61 23.54
N MET A 98 -1.82 -24.13 22.59
CA MET A 98 -1.28 -24.94 21.49
C MET A 98 -0.16 -25.90 21.92
N GLY A 99 0.19 -25.92 23.21
CA GLY A 99 1.21 -26.82 23.75
C GLY A 99 2.66 -26.36 23.56
N TRP A 100 2.87 -25.06 23.26
CA TRP A 100 4.19 -24.46 23.15
C TRP A 100 4.66 -23.88 24.48
N PRO A 101 5.78 -24.32 25.05
CA PRO A 101 6.45 -23.59 26.14
C PRO A 101 6.83 -22.19 25.69
N ILE A 102 6.59 -21.21 26.55
CA ILE A 102 6.98 -19.81 26.34
C ILE A 102 8.15 -19.49 27.26
N LEU A 103 9.17 -18.85 26.68
CA LEU A 103 10.30 -18.28 27.42
C LEU A 103 10.35 -16.76 27.25
N MET A 104 10.50 -16.05 28.35
CA MET A 104 10.75 -14.60 28.41
C MET A 104 11.73 -14.36 29.56
N VAL A 105 12.90 -13.84 29.25
CA VAL A 105 13.99 -13.66 30.21
C VAL A 105 14.33 -12.18 30.31
N GLU A 106 14.25 -11.61 31.52
CA GLU A 106 14.52 -10.19 31.73
C GLU A 106 16.01 -9.84 31.54
N GLY A 107 16.31 -8.66 31.04
CA GLY A 107 17.66 -8.12 30.86
C GLY A 107 18.41 -8.60 29.60
N VAL A 108 17.82 -9.52 28.83
CA VAL A 108 18.34 -10.04 27.56
C VAL A 108 17.24 -10.04 26.49
N GLU A 109 17.64 -10.18 25.22
CA GLU A 109 16.69 -10.25 24.11
C GLU A 109 16.32 -11.71 23.79
N ALA A 110 15.21 -11.90 23.07
CA ALA A 110 14.79 -13.23 22.62
C ALA A 110 15.88 -13.95 21.84
N ASP A 111 16.64 -13.22 21.03
CA ASP A 111 17.75 -13.75 20.24
C ASP A 111 18.87 -14.34 21.11
N ASP A 112 19.16 -13.72 22.26
CA ASP A 112 20.17 -14.21 23.21
C ASP A 112 19.72 -15.52 23.88
N VAL A 113 18.44 -15.61 24.21
CA VAL A 113 17.85 -16.85 24.75
C VAL A 113 17.85 -17.97 23.71
N ILE A 114 17.48 -17.66 22.47
CA ILE A 114 17.52 -18.58 21.33
C ILE A 114 18.97 -19.05 21.08
N GLY A 115 19.93 -18.13 21.10
CA GLY A 115 21.34 -18.43 20.94
C GLY A 115 21.87 -19.39 22.03
N THR A 116 21.57 -19.09 23.30
CA THR A 116 21.94 -19.92 24.43
C THR A 116 21.37 -21.33 24.33
N LEU A 117 20.05 -21.44 24.06
CA LEU A 117 19.37 -22.73 23.88
C LEU A 117 19.93 -23.53 22.69
N SER A 118 20.29 -22.85 21.60
CA SER A 118 20.87 -23.50 20.42
C SER A 118 22.22 -24.13 20.70
N VAL A 119 23.08 -23.42 21.45
CA VAL A 119 24.39 -23.94 21.88
C VAL A 119 24.25 -25.11 22.83
N ASP A 120 23.35 -25.01 23.81
CA ASP A 120 23.14 -26.08 24.78
C ASP A 120 22.54 -27.34 24.16
N ALA A 121 21.58 -27.19 23.26
CA ALA A 121 21.00 -28.28 22.48
C ALA A 121 22.03 -28.97 21.59
N ALA A 122 22.86 -28.19 20.87
CA ALA A 122 23.92 -28.72 20.02
C ALA A 122 24.98 -29.48 20.83
N LYS A 123 25.39 -28.97 21.99
CA LYS A 123 26.27 -29.71 22.93
C LYS A 123 25.63 -31.02 23.42
N ALA A 124 24.31 -31.06 23.61
CA ALA A 124 23.58 -32.27 23.96
C ALA A 124 23.37 -33.21 22.77
N GLY A 125 23.91 -32.91 21.59
CA GLY A 125 23.80 -33.73 20.37
C GLY A 125 22.46 -33.62 19.67
N MET A 126 21.66 -32.59 19.95
CA MET A 126 20.37 -32.32 19.29
C MET A 126 20.59 -31.53 18.00
N ASN A 127 19.70 -31.70 17.03
CA ASN A 127 19.56 -30.78 15.92
C ASN A 127 18.66 -29.60 16.36
N VAL A 128 18.95 -28.41 15.87
CA VAL A 128 18.19 -27.20 16.19
C VAL A 128 17.65 -26.56 14.92
N VAL A 129 16.37 -26.28 14.92
CA VAL A 129 15.72 -25.49 13.87
C VAL A 129 15.22 -24.21 14.50
N ILE A 130 15.71 -23.07 14.02
CA ILE A 130 15.29 -21.75 14.50
C ILE A 130 14.39 -21.12 13.44
N SER A 131 13.14 -20.83 13.79
CA SER A 131 12.22 -20.14 12.92
C SER A 131 12.19 -18.65 13.23
N THR A 132 12.81 -17.89 12.37
CA THR A 132 12.94 -16.42 12.49
C THR A 132 13.01 -15.74 11.14
N GLY A 133 12.81 -14.43 11.12
CA GLY A 133 13.15 -13.59 10.01
C GLY A 133 14.33 -12.68 10.25
N ASP A 134 14.92 -12.78 11.41
CA ASP A 134 16.07 -11.96 11.73
C ASP A 134 17.34 -12.53 11.08
N LYS A 135 18.02 -11.64 10.34
CA LYS A 135 19.27 -11.97 9.65
C LYS A 135 20.45 -12.18 10.63
N ASP A 136 20.35 -11.58 11.81
CA ASP A 136 21.44 -11.55 12.79
C ASP A 136 21.63 -12.93 13.41
N LEU A 137 20.56 -13.74 13.50
CA LEU A 137 20.63 -15.12 13.95
C LEU A 137 21.36 -16.07 12.98
N ALA A 138 21.70 -15.60 11.75
CA ALA A 138 22.55 -16.37 10.83
C ALA A 138 23.96 -16.67 11.40
N GLN A 139 24.41 -15.91 12.40
CA GLN A 139 25.65 -16.17 13.14
C GLN A 139 25.63 -17.50 13.93
N LEU A 140 24.42 -18.04 14.21
CA LEU A 140 24.23 -19.29 14.99
C LEU A 140 24.31 -20.56 14.13
N VAL A 141 24.23 -20.42 12.81
CA VAL A 141 24.16 -21.56 11.88
C VAL A 141 25.44 -22.39 11.90
N ASN A 142 25.27 -23.70 11.96
CA ASN A 142 26.38 -24.69 11.90
C ASN A 142 25.81 -26.07 11.49
N ASP A 143 26.62 -27.14 11.58
CA ASP A 143 26.21 -28.52 11.22
C ASP A 143 25.00 -29.05 11.99
N LYS A 144 24.66 -28.46 13.13
CA LYS A 144 23.50 -28.82 14.00
C LYS A 144 22.37 -27.81 14.00
N VAL A 145 22.66 -26.55 13.69
CA VAL A 145 21.73 -25.43 13.80
C VAL A 145 21.43 -24.88 12.41
N MET A 146 20.17 -24.86 12.03
CA MET A 146 19.67 -24.25 10.80
C MET A 146 18.59 -23.20 11.08
N LEU A 147 18.51 -22.17 10.22
CA LEU A 147 17.40 -21.21 10.25
C LEU A 147 16.36 -21.57 9.20
N ILE A 148 15.12 -21.23 9.49
CA ILE A 148 14.02 -21.27 8.53
C ILE A 148 13.22 -19.97 8.58
N ASN A 149 12.82 -19.50 7.41
CA ASN A 149 11.86 -18.42 7.27
C ASN A 149 10.56 -18.98 6.69
N THR A 150 9.53 -19.11 7.51
CA THR A 150 8.26 -19.73 7.12
C THR A 150 7.43 -18.90 6.11
N MET A 151 7.74 -17.60 5.94
CA MET A 151 7.08 -16.74 4.94
C MET A 151 7.64 -16.95 3.53
N THR A 152 8.96 -17.14 3.42
CA THR A 152 9.65 -17.32 2.14
C THR A 152 10.00 -18.78 1.84
N ASN A 153 9.69 -19.70 2.75
CA ASN A 153 10.14 -21.09 2.74
C ASN A 153 11.67 -21.26 2.59
N GLU A 154 12.41 -20.20 2.92
CA GLU A 154 13.86 -20.17 2.82
C GLU A 154 14.49 -20.95 3.97
N LYS A 155 15.34 -21.90 3.65
CA LYS A 155 16.15 -22.67 4.60
C LYS A 155 17.58 -22.16 4.51
N MET A 156 18.16 -21.81 5.66
CA MET A 156 19.54 -21.36 5.76
C MET A 156 20.32 -22.32 6.63
N ASP A 157 21.01 -23.26 6.00
CA ASP A 157 22.16 -23.98 6.53
C ASP A 157 23.45 -23.19 6.21
N GLU A 158 24.62 -23.75 6.46
CA GLU A 158 25.91 -23.09 6.18
C GLU A 158 26.03 -22.65 4.70
N ALA A 159 25.55 -23.49 3.77
CA ALA A 159 25.58 -23.19 2.35
C ALA A 159 24.58 -22.07 2.00
N GLY A 160 23.40 -22.07 2.62
CA GLY A 160 22.40 -21.02 2.49
C GLY A 160 22.87 -19.67 3.01
N VAL A 161 23.54 -19.64 4.14
CA VAL A 161 24.17 -18.42 4.69
C VAL A 161 25.22 -17.88 3.72
N LEU A 162 26.12 -18.75 3.24
CA LEU A 162 27.14 -18.37 2.27
C LEU A 162 26.54 -17.83 0.97
N ALA A 163 25.51 -18.48 0.46
CA ALA A 163 24.82 -18.04 -0.75
C ALA A 163 24.16 -16.66 -0.60
N LYS A 164 23.55 -16.40 0.57
CA LYS A 164 22.81 -15.17 0.84
C LYS A 164 23.70 -13.98 1.19
N PHE A 165 24.67 -14.18 2.07
CA PHE A 165 25.52 -13.10 2.59
C PHE A 165 26.90 -13.01 1.93
N GLY A 166 27.33 -14.07 1.23
CA GLY A 166 28.67 -14.18 0.62
C GLY A 166 29.78 -14.47 1.61
N VAL A 167 29.44 -14.69 2.89
CA VAL A 167 30.37 -15.07 3.97
C VAL A 167 29.80 -16.29 4.71
N PRO A 168 30.68 -17.16 5.28
CA PRO A 168 30.25 -18.28 6.12
C PRO A 168 29.66 -17.78 7.45
N PRO A 169 28.90 -18.61 8.19
CA PRO A 169 28.23 -18.21 9.44
C PRO A 169 29.19 -17.58 10.47
N ASN A 170 30.38 -18.09 10.61
CA ASN A 170 31.40 -17.60 11.53
C ASN A 170 31.99 -16.22 11.16
N ARG A 171 31.58 -15.64 10.04
CA ARG A 171 31.94 -14.28 9.59
C ARG A 171 30.74 -13.33 9.54
N ILE A 172 29.56 -13.79 9.90
CA ILE A 172 28.34 -12.95 9.90
C ILE A 172 28.48 -11.76 10.87
N ILE A 173 29.02 -11.97 12.05
CA ILE A 173 29.27 -10.89 13.02
C ILE A 173 30.22 -9.85 12.42
N ASP A 174 31.34 -10.29 11.81
CA ASP A 174 32.32 -9.40 11.18
C ASP A 174 31.69 -8.60 10.03
N TYR A 175 30.88 -9.28 9.23
CA TYR A 175 30.17 -8.68 8.11
C TYR A 175 29.16 -7.63 8.57
N LEU A 176 28.32 -7.97 9.55
CA LEU A 176 27.30 -7.06 10.10
C LEU A 176 27.93 -5.87 10.83
N THR A 177 29.04 -6.08 11.56
CA THR A 177 29.78 -4.99 12.22
C THR A 177 30.29 -3.97 11.21
N LEU A 178 30.79 -4.43 10.06
CA LEU A 178 31.30 -3.54 9.01
C LEU A 178 30.18 -2.73 8.32
N ILE A 179 29.03 -3.36 8.02
CA ILE A 179 27.91 -2.66 7.35
C ILE A 179 27.01 -1.91 8.32
N GLY A 180 26.99 -2.29 9.60
CA GLY A 180 26.07 -1.80 10.61
C GLY A 180 24.67 -2.40 10.52
N ASP A 181 23.87 -2.15 11.54
CA ASP A 181 22.44 -2.45 11.53
C ASP A 181 21.60 -1.18 11.72
N THR A 182 20.90 -0.79 10.66
CA THR A 182 20.02 0.40 10.68
C THR A 182 18.72 0.14 11.43
N VAL A 183 18.28 -1.11 11.56
CA VAL A 183 17.06 -1.48 12.28
C VAL A 183 17.26 -1.32 13.78
N ASP A 184 18.44 -1.72 14.26
CA ASP A 184 18.83 -1.63 15.68
C ASP A 184 19.62 -0.36 16.00
N ASN A 185 19.78 0.51 15.01
CA ASN A 185 20.54 1.75 15.13
C ASN A 185 22.01 1.53 15.54
N VAL A 186 22.61 0.45 15.06
CA VAL A 186 24.04 0.15 15.29
C VAL A 186 24.84 0.65 14.09
N PRO A 187 25.67 1.71 14.24
CA PRO A 187 26.47 2.23 13.16
C PRO A 187 27.53 1.24 12.67
N GLY A 188 27.67 1.08 11.37
CA GLY A 188 28.82 0.43 10.73
C GLY A 188 29.84 1.45 10.23
N VAL A 189 30.79 0.99 9.41
CA VAL A 189 31.72 1.89 8.72
C VAL A 189 30.95 2.72 7.67
N SER A 190 31.05 4.03 7.77
CA SER A 190 30.32 4.95 6.87
C SER A 190 30.62 4.63 5.40
N LYS A 191 29.55 4.49 4.57
CA LYS A 191 29.62 4.11 3.16
C LYS A 191 30.19 2.71 2.87
N CYS A 192 30.35 1.86 3.88
CA CYS A 192 30.66 0.45 3.70
C CYS A 192 29.35 -0.33 3.50
N GLY A 193 29.03 -0.66 2.27
CA GLY A 193 27.92 -1.55 1.95
C GLY A 193 28.37 -3.01 1.81
N PRO A 194 27.44 -3.94 1.53
CA PRO A 194 27.68 -5.37 1.39
C PRO A 194 28.88 -5.74 0.52
N LYS A 195 28.99 -5.14 -0.67
CA LYS A 195 30.11 -5.40 -1.59
C LYS A 195 31.47 -4.99 -1.02
N THR A 196 31.54 -3.91 -0.24
CA THR A 196 32.78 -3.44 0.36
C THR A 196 33.17 -4.32 1.53
N ALA A 197 32.26 -4.68 2.39
CA ALA A 197 32.46 -5.61 3.49
C ALA A 197 32.94 -6.97 2.99
N LEU A 198 32.29 -7.55 1.98
CA LEU A 198 32.73 -8.79 1.34
C LEU A 198 34.14 -8.69 0.79
N LYS A 199 34.46 -7.62 0.05
CA LYS A 199 35.81 -7.40 -0.49
C LYS A 199 36.87 -7.39 0.62
N TRP A 200 36.59 -6.72 1.74
CA TRP A 200 37.52 -6.63 2.83
C TRP A 200 37.67 -7.95 3.58
N LEU A 201 36.58 -8.64 3.86
CA LEU A 201 36.61 -9.95 4.54
C LEU A 201 37.26 -11.02 3.65
N THR A 202 37.07 -10.97 2.34
CA THR A 202 37.81 -11.86 1.41
C THR A 202 39.30 -11.56 1.40
N ALA A 203 39.72 -10.28 1.51
CA ALA A 203 41.12 -9.89 1.47
C ALA A 203 41.86 -10.10 2.79
N TYR A 204 41.18 -9.95 3.93
CA TYR A 204 41.80 -9.91 5.27
C TYR A 204 41.22 -10.93 6.25
N ASP A 205 40.35 -11.82 5.77
CA ASP A 205 39.75 -12.96 6.46
C ASP A 205 38.73 -12.59 7.57
N SER A 206 38.99 -11.57 8.38
CA SER A 206 38.17 -11.21 9.54
C SER A 206 38.11 -9.71 9.77
N LEU A 207 37.22 -9.27 10.65
CA LEU A 207 37.14 -7.87 11.08
C LEU A 207 38.46 -7.43 11.73
N ASP A 208 39.07 -8.30 12.53
CA ASP A 208 40.36 -7.99 13.15
C ASP A 208 41.46 -7.84 12.09
N GLY A 209 41.45 -8.69 11.05
CA GLY A 209 42.31 -8.54 9.88
C GLY A 209 42.10 -7.24 9.14
N VAL A 210 40.82 -6.80 8.96
CA VAL A 210 40.46 -5.52 8.36
C VAL A 210 40.96 -4.35 9.22
N ILE A 211 40.75 -4.40 10.53
CA ILE A 211 41.20 -3.39 11.49
C ILE A 211 42.75 -3.28 11.47
N ALA A 212 43.46 -4.39 11.52
CA ALA A 212 44.92 -4.42 11.49
C ALA A 212 45.49 -3.82 10.19
N ASN A 213 44.76 -3.90 9.09
CA ASN A 213 45.16 -3.40 7.78
C ASN A 213 44.48 -2.05 7.40
N ALA A 214 43.82 -1.39 8.32
CA ALA A 214 43.08 -0.15 8.05
C ALA A 214 43.95 0.96 7.45
N ALA A 215 45.23 1.03 7.80
CA ALA A 215 46.19 1.98 7.24
C ALA A 215 46.49 1.72 5.74
N ASN A 216 46.38 0.46 5.29
CA ASN A 216 46.66 0.02 3.92
C ASN A 216 45.44 0.15 2.99
N ILE A 217 44.24 0.32 3.56
CA ILE A 217 43.01 0.46 2.80
C ILE A 217 42.86 1.92 2.35
N THR A 218 43.04 2.16 1.05
CA THR A 218 43.04 3.50 0.44
C THR A 218 41.63 3.97 0.07
N GLY A 219 41.52 5.26 -0.22
CA GLY A 219 40.25 5.89 -0.66
C GLY A 219 39.36 6.38 0.48
N ALA A 220 38.24 7.00 0.13
CA ALA A 220 37.34 7.62 1.10
C ALA A 220 36.73 6.63 2.10
N VAL A 221 36.42 5.38 1.66
CA VAL A 221 35.87 4.35 2.55
C VAL A 221 36.95 3.80 3.50
N GLY A 222 38.22 3.76 3.04
CA GLY A 222 39.36 3.44 3.92
C GLY A 222 39.56 4.49 5.02
N GLN A 223 39.32 5.79 4.71
CA GLN A 223 39.33 6.83 5.73
C GLN A 223 38.17 6.63 6.71
N ASN A 224 36.96 6.37 6.23
CA ASN A 224 35.80 6.10 7.09
C ASN A 224 36.04 4.87 7.99
N LEU A 225 36.76 3.86 7.53
CA LEU A 225 37.17 2.73 8.37
C LEU A 225 38.08 3.18 9.52
N ARG A 226 39.08 4.01 9.22
CA ARG A 226 39.98 4.55 10.26
C ARG A 226 39.24 5.39 11.29
N ASP A 227 38.26 6.16 10.84
CA ASP A 227 37.43 6.99 11.71
C ASP A 227 36.50 6.15 12.59
N ALA A 228 36.18 4.93 12.17
CA ALA A 228 35.30 4.00 12.88
C ALA A 228 36.04 3.04 13.84
N LEU A 229 37.36 3.01 13.84
CA LEU A 229 38.15 1.99 14.59
C LEU A 229 37.83 1.93 16.09
N GLU A 230 37.57 3.06 16.73
CA GLU A 230 37.21 3.10 18.16
C GLU A 230 35.79 2.55 18.41
N TRP A 231 34.92 2.66 17.42
CA TRP A 231 33.53 2.21 17.50
C TRP A 231 33.36 0.71 17.22
N LEU A 232 34.10 0.15 16.27
CA LEU A 232 33.93 -1.21 15.78
C LEU A 232 33.92 -2.31 16.85
N PRO A 233 34.75 -2.28 17.91
CA PRO A 233 34.67 -3.26 18.98
C PRO A 233 33.31 -3.23 19.71
N LYS A 234 32.80 -2.04 19.99
CA LYS A 234 31.48 -1.86 20.61
C LYS A 234 30.35 -2.28 19.70
N GLY A 235 30.43 -1.92 18.40
CA GLY A 235 29.46 -2.36 17.38
C GLY A 235 29.44 -3.90 17.25
N ARG A 236 30.58 -4.55 17.29
CA ARG A 236 30.70 -6.04 17.31
C ARG A 236 29.96 -6.63 18.51
N GLU A 237 30.18 -6.07 19.71
CA GLU A 237 29.55 -6.57 20.94
C GLU A 237 28.01 -6.42 20.91
N LEU A 238 27.51 -5.30 20.37
CA LEU A 238 26.07 -5.05 20.21
C LEU A 238 25.38 -6.03 19.25
N ILE A 239 26.07 -6.42 18.16
CA ILE A 239 25.56 -7.33 17.13
C ILE A 239 25.71 -8.81 17.55
N THR A 240 26.62 -9.11 18.43
CA THR A 240 26.87 -10.48 18.87
C THR A 240 25.73 -10.97 19.78
N VAL A 241 25.16 -12.12 19.41
CA VAL A 241 24.18 -12.82 20.24
C VAL A 241 24.87 -13.43 21.46
N LYS A 242 24.30 -13.18 22.63
CA LYS A 242 24.78 -13.74 23.89
C LYS A 242 24.41 -15.23 23.98
N LEU A 243 25.39 -16.10 24.30
CA LEU A 243 25.24 -17.56 24.26
C LEU A 243 25.30 -18.22 25.64
N ASP A 244 25.29 -17.43 26.70
CA ASP A 244 25.50 -17.85 28.09
C ASP A 244 24.50 -17.17 29.04
N CYS A 245 23.26 -16.98 28.59
CA CYS A 245 22.20 -16.44 29.44
C CYS A 245 21.87 -17.41 30.58
N ASP A 246 21.66 -16.87 31.79
CA ASP A 246 21.15 -17.66 32.89
C ASP A 246 19.65 -17.96 32.72
N LEU A 247 19.37 -19.22 32.39
CA LEU A 247 18.00 -19.72 32.17
C LEU A 247 17.46 -20.51 33.38
N SER A 248 18.25 -20.62 34.48
CA SER A 248 17.92 -21.46 35.63
C SER A 248 16.60 -21.07 36.34
N GLY A 249 16.22 -19.78 36.28
CA GLY A 249 14.95 -19.29 36.83
C GLY A 249 13.73 -19.55 35.91
N HIS A 250 13.94 -20.00 34.67
CA HIS A 250 12.91 -20.15 33.65
C HIS A 250 12.70 -21.59 33.18
N MET A 251 13.71 -22.44 33.30
CA MET A 251 13.67 -23.84 32.90
C MET A 251 14.64 -24.70 33.70
N VAL A 252 14.35 -25.99 33.85
CA VAL A 252 15.22 -26.96 34.49
C VAL A 252 16.22 -27.50 33.48
N SER A 253 15.73 -28.03 32.37
CA SER A 253 16.54 -28.51 31.24
C SER A 253 15.66 -28.50 29.95
N ILE A 254 16.31 -28.58 28.78
CA ILE A 254 15.60 -28.70 27.50
C ILE A 254 14.66 -29.91 27.52
N SER A 255 15.19 -31.07 27.96
CA SER A 255 14.44 -32.34 27.98
C SER A 255 13.28 -32.41 28.99
N GLU A 256 13.26 -31.55 29.99
CA GLU A 256 12.16 -31.50 30.97
C GLU A 256 11.18 -30.36 30.70
N SER A 257 11.70 -29.20 30.35
CA SER A 257 10.89 -27.98 30.28
C SER A 257 10.33 -27.69 28.89
N LEU A 258 11.01 -28.11 27.81
CA LEU A 258 10.69 -27.76 26.43
C LEU A 258 10.07 -28.92 25.64
N VAL A 259 9.58 -29.94 26.31
CA VAL A 259 8.85 -31.06 25.66
C VAL A 259 7.62 -30.50 24.94
N ALA A 260 7.45 -30.90 23.66
CA ALA A 260 6.26 -30.60 22.89
C ALA A 260 5.02 -31.22 23.58
N ARG A 261 4.06 -30.38 23.96
CA ARG A 261 2.83 -30.79 24.64
C ARG A 261 1.70 -30.96 23.64
N GLU A 262 0.71 -31.77 24.03
CA GLU A 262 -0.55 -31.82 23.27
C GLU A 262 -1.30 -30.50 23.41
N GLU A 263 -2.12 -30.18 22.39
CA GLU A 263 -2.97 -29.01 22.42
C GLU A 263 -4.06 -29.12 23.50
N ASP A 264 -4.23 -28.07 24.27
CA ASP A 264 -5.38 -27.94 25.20
C ASP A 264 -6.62 -27.52 24.37
N LYS A 265 -7.30 -28.56 23.82
CA LYS A 265 -8.45 -28.37 22.97
C LYS A 265 -9.58 -27.57 23.62
N PRO A 266 -9.98 -27.83 24.90
CA PRO A 266 -10.95 -26.99 25.59
C PRO A 266 -10.56 -25.52 25.64
N ALA A 267 -9.33 -25.19 26.02
CA ALA A 267 -8.85 -23.81 26.08
C ALA A 267 -8.82 -23.14 24.68
N LEU A 268 -8.43 -23.88 23.65
CA LEU A 268 -8.44 -23.39 22.27
C LEU A 268 -9.87 -23.17 21.74
N LEU A 269 -10.84 -24.03 22.10
CA LEU A 269 -12.24 -23.84 21.72
C LEU A 269 -12.82 -22.57 22.35
N GLU A 270 -12.52 -22.33 23.63
CA GLU A 270 -12.93 -21.12 24.32
C GLU A 270 -12.28 -19.87 23.68
N PHE A 271 -10.97 -19.92 23.42
CA PHE A 271 -10.21 -18.85 22.79
C PHE A 271 -10.75 -18.52 21.40
N PHE A 272 -10.96 -19.53 20.54
CA PHE A 272 -11.48 -19.33 19.18
C PHE A 272 -12.93 -18.81 19.20
N GLY A 273 -13.74 -19.25 20.17
CA GLY A 273 -15.09 -18.73 20.38
C GLY A 273 -15.07 -17.25 20.79
N LYS A 274 -14.25 -16.88 21.76
CA LYS A 274 -14.11 -15.52 22.30
C LYS A 274 -13.66 -14.52 21.24
N TYR A 275 -12.70 -14.89 20.41
CA TYR A 275 -12.13 -13.98 19.40
C TYR A 275 -12.73 -14.16 18.00
N GLY A 276 -13.73 -15.01 17.82
CA GLY A 276 -14.50 -15.17 16.59
C GLY A 276 -13.77 -15.95 15.49
N PHE A 277 -12.86 -16.85 15.82
CA PHE A 277 -12.11 -17.69 14.88
C PHE A 277 -12.94 -18.89 14.42
N LYS A 278 -14.01 -18.62 13.67
CA LYS A 278 -15.05 -19.58 13.33
C LYS A 278 -14.53 -20.86 12.65
N THR A 279 -13.54 -20.74 11.75
CA THR A 279 -12.97 -21.89 11.03
C THR A 279 -12.18 -22.77 11.98
N LEU A 280 -11.28 -22.21 12.76
CA LEU A 280 -10.49 -22.95 13.75
C LEU A 280 -11.36 -23.58 14.82
N LEU A 281 -12.42 -22.90 15.24
CA LEU A 281 -13.43 -23.41 16.18
C LEU A 281 -14.13 -24.65 15.59
N ARG A 282 -14.56 -24.60 14.33
CA ARG A 282 -15.24 -25.69 13.65
C ARG A 282 -14.32 -26.90 13.44
N GLU A 283 -13.08 -26.68 12.99
CA GLU A 283 -12.09 -27.76 12.81
C GLU A 283 -11.83 -28.50 14.11
N LEU A 284 -11.61 -27.75 15.20
CA LEU A 284 -11.33 -28.33 16.49
C LEU A 284 -12.57 -29.05 17.10
N SER A 285 -13.78 -28.51 16.87
CA SER A 285 -15.03 -29.11 17.31
C SER A 285 -15.33 -30.42 16.55
N ALA A 286 -15.08 -30.46 15.23
CA ALA A 286 -15.24 -31.67 14.41
C ALA A 286 -14.27 -32.79 14.84
N ALA A 287 -13.00 -32.44 15.11
CA ALA A 287 -12.00 -33.37 15.62
C ALA A 287 -12.35 -33.90 17.03
N ALA A 288 -13.03 -33.12 17.85
CA ALA A 288 -13.51 -33.57 19.17
C ALA A 288 -14.71 -34.52 19.10
N ALA A 289 -15.56 -34.40 18.07
CA ALA A 289 -16.76 -35.24 17.91
C ALA A 289 -16.47 -36.64 17.34
N THR A 290 -15.32 -36.85 16.69
CA THR A 290 -14.98 -38.13 16.01
C THR A 290 -14.15 -39.11 16.85
N GLY A 291 -13.83 -38.87 18.11
CA GLY A 291 -13.29 -39.76 19.13
C GLY A 291 -12.42 -40.95 18.67
N GLY A 292 -11.52 -40.79 17.71
CA GLY A 292 -10.63 -41.82 17.20
C GLY A 292 -9.18 -41.33 17.09
N PRO A 293 -8.17 -42.21 17.06
CA PRO A 293 -6.77 -41.81 17.00
C PRO A 293 -6.51 -41.03 15.73
N ALA A 294 -5.79 -39.92 15.87
CA ALA A 294 -5.46 -39.00 14.80
C ALA A 294 -4.92 -39.72 13.57
N ALA A 295 -5.77 -39.89 12.56
CA ALA A 295 -5.29 -40.06 11.21
C ALA A 295 -4.57 -38.76 10.84
N THR A 296 -3.33 -38.89 10.42
CA THR A 296 -2.58 -37.84 9.78
C THR A 296 -3.36 -37.35 8.56
N VAL A 297 -4.25 -36.39 8.78
CA VAL A 297 -4.84 -35.62 7.70
C VAL A 297 -3.69 -34.76 7.18
N LYS A 298 -3.25 -35.03 5.98
CA LYS A 298 -2.48 -34.07 5.20
C LYS A 298 -3.38 -32.84 5.08
N VAL A 299 -3.18 -31.90 5.97
CA VAL A 299 -3.79 -30.57 5.86
C VAL A 299 -3.15 -29.95 4.62
N SER A 300 -3.87 -29.97 3.53
CA SER A 300 -3.62 -29.06 2.41
C SER A 300 -3.73 -27.65 2.99
N LEU A 301 -2.71 -26.84 2.80
CA LEU A 301 -2.58 -25.47 3.33
C LEU A 301 -3.44 -24.44 2.59
N ASP A 302 -4.48 -24.91 1.94
CA ASP A 302 -5.43 -24.12 1.16
C ASP A 302 -6.77 -23.95 1.90
N ALA A 303 -6.79 -23.83 3.21
CA ALA A 303 -8.01 -23.52 3.94
C ALA A 303 -7.92 -22.13 4.61
N PRO A 304 -8.78 -21.28 4.27
CA PRO A 304 -8.83 -19.85 4.39
C PRO A 304 -9.52 -19.32 5.66
N VAL A 305 -9.24 -18.09 6.02
CA VAL A 305 -9.69 -17.42 7.23
C VAL A 305 -10.58 -16.22 6.92
N GLY A 306 -11.80 -16.30 7.34
CA GLY A 306 -12.85 -15.35 7.03
C GLY A 306 -13.09 -14.27 8.05
N GLY A 307 -13.46 -13.10 7.57
CA GLY A 307 -13.98 -11.95 8.32
C GLY A 307 -15.51 -11.96 8.37
N ALA A 308 -16.06 -11.37 9.40
CA ALA A 308 -17.49 -11.35 9.65
C ALA A 308 -18.25 -10.42 8.69
N ALA A 309 -19.16 -11.01 7.94
CA ALA A 309 -20.39 -10.37 7.49
C ALA A 309 -21.52 -11.39 7.62
N SER A 310 -22.65 -10.92 8.08
CA SER A 310 -23.85 -11.73 8.27
C SER A 310 -24.26 -12.41 6.96
N VAL A 311 -24.24 -13.72 6.91
CA VAL A 311 -24.58 -14.45 5.70
C VAL A 311 -25.69 -15.46 5.99
N ASN A 312 -26.80 -15.27 5.32
CA ASN A 312 -27.71 -16.34 4.96
C ASN A 312 -27.10 -17.04 3.72
N GLY A 313 -26.23 -17.99 3.93
CA GLY A 313 -25.69 -18.88 2.91
C GLY A 313 -25.55 -20.28 3.48
N ASP A 314 -25.95 -21.26 2.72
CA ASP A 314 -26.08 -22.66 3.06
C ASP A 314 -24.85 -23.18 3.84
N LEU A 315 -25.08 -23.64 5.07
CA LEU A 315 -24.05 -24.05 6.04
C LEU A 315 -23.37 -25.40 5.67
N PHE A 316 -23.62 -25.94 4.48
CA PHE A 316 -23.17 -27.27 4.03
C PHE A 316 -22.48 -27.28 2.67
N ALA A 317 -21.95 -26.14 2.19
CA ALA A 317 -21.17 -26.17 0.96
C ALA A 317 -19.89 -27.00 1.16
N GLU A 318 -19.76 -28.09 0.40
CA GLU A 318 -18.53 -28.86 0.32
C GLU A 318 -17.35 -28.00 -0.10
N PRO A 319 -16.12 -28.30 0.32
CA PRO A 319 -14.94 -27.55 -0.16
C PRO A 319 -14.89 -27.64 -1.69
N VAL A 320 -14.83 -26.50 -2.34
CA VAL A 320 -14.77 -26.42 -3.81
C VAL A 320 -13.45 -27.03 -4.24
N VAL A 321 -13.50 -28.24 -4.81
CA VAL A 321 -12.32 -28.85 -5.42
C VAL A 321 -12.08 -28.15 -6.76
N ALA A 322 -11.00 -27.38 -6.84
CA ALA A 322 -10.66 -26.66 -8.05
C ALA A 322 -10.23 -27.63 -9.17
N THR A 323 -10.79 -27.42 -10.35
CA THR A 323 -10.42 -28.13 -11.59
C THR A 323 -10.08 -27.10 -12.65
N TYR A 324 -8.78 -26.96 -12.92
CA TYR A 324 -8.28 -26.00 -13.89
C TYR A 324 -7.77 -26.72 -15.14
N GLU A 325 -8.22 -26.26 -16.30
CA GLU A 325 -7.93 -26.89 -17.59
C GLU A 325 -7.06 -25.96 -18.45
N THR A 326 -5.96 -26.50 -18.99
CA THR A 326 -5.21 -25.79 -20.07
C THR A 326 -5.82 -26.14 -21.41
N VAL A 327 -6.16 -25.14 -22.21
CA VAL A 327 -6.79 -25.31 -23.53
C VAL A 327 -5.70 -25.28 -24.62
N TYR A 328 -5.35 -26.44 -25.12
CA TYR A 328 -4.33 -26.58 -26.19
C TYR A 328 -4.94 -26.91 -27.55
N THR A 329 -6.18 -27.43 -27.60
CA THR A 329 -6.78 -27.96 -28.83
C THR A 329 -8.06 -27.21 -29.19
N GLU A 330 -8.41 -27.28 -30.48
CA GLU A 330 -9.66 -26.76 -31.02
C GLU A 330 -10.89 -27.34 -30.33
N GLU A 331 -10.86 -28.62 -30.05
CA GLU A 331 -11.99 -29.31 -29.38
C GLU A 331 -12.20 -28.76 -27.96
N GLN A 332 -11.12 -28.54 -27.23
CA GLN A 332 -11.20 -27.92 -25.90
C GLN A 332 -11.71 -26.49 -25.98
N LEU A 333 -11.21 -25.71 -26.95
CA LEU A 333 -11.67 -24.33 -27.18
C LEU A 333 -13.16 -24.29 -27.50
N ASP A 334 -13.64 -25.14 -28.41
CA ASP A 334 -15.04 -25.18 -28.81
C ASP A 334 -15.95 -25.62 -27.65
N LYS A 335 -15.48 -26.53 -26.80
CA LYS A 335 -16.17 -26.91 -25.56
C LYS A 335 -16.32 -25.72 -24.61
N TRP A 336 -15.26 -24.92 -24.40
CA TRP A 336 -15.34 -23.75 -23.56
C TRP A 336 -16.19 -22.65 -24.18
N ILE A 337 -16.13 -22.43 -25.49
CA ILE A 337 -17.03 -21.51 -26.20
C ILE A 337 -18.49 -21.89 -26.01
N ALA A 338 -18.82 -23.17 -26.08
CA ALA A 338 -20.18 -23.66 -25.81
C ALA A 338 -20.61 -23.37 -24.35
N ARG A 339 -19.70 -23.58 -23.38
CA ARG A 339 -19.95 -23.33 -21.96
C ARG A 339 -20.21 -21.85 -21.67
N ILE A 340 -19.35 -20.94 -22.15
CA ILE A 340 -19.52 -19.49 -21.92
C ILE A 340 -20.75 -18.93 -22.62
N ASN A 341 -21.14 -19.50 -23.76
CA ASN A 341 -22.37 -19.11 -24.43
C ASN A 341 -23.64 -19.57 -23.69
N ALA A 342 -23.58 -20.68 -22.95
CA ALA A 342 -24.68 -21.20 -22.14
C ALA A 342 -24.73 -20.57 -20.73
N ALA A 343 -23.64 -19.96 -20.24
CA ALA A 343 -23.59 -19.39 -18.91
C ALA A 343 -24.34 -18.07 -18.83
N GLU A 344 -24.97 -17.81 -17.69
CA GLU A 344 -25.59 -16.51 -17.37
C GLU A 344 -24.52 -15.43 -17.12
N LEU A 345 -23.42 -15.78 -16.47
CA LEU A 345 -22.30 -14.92 -16.16
C LEU A 345 -20.99 -15.68 -16.34
N THR A 346 -19.98 -15.04 -16.91
CA THR A 346 -18.65 -15.62 -17.08
C THR A 346 -17.61 -14.68 -16.50
N ALA A 347 -16.71 -15.20 -15.64
CA ALA A 347 -15.51 -14.49 -15.27
C ALA A 347 -14.50 -14.56 -16.42
N VAL A 348 -13.88 -13.41 -16.74
CA VAL A 348 -12.87 -13.28 -17.77
C VAL A 348 -11.70 -12.48 -17.21
N ASP A 349 -10.49 -12.93 -17.50
CA ASP A 349 -9.25 -12.26 -17.14
C ASP A 349 -8.20 -12.47 -18.24
N THR A 350 -7.20 -11.60 -18.34
CA THR A 350 -6.16 -11.65 -19.37
C THR A 350 -4.76 -11.59 -18.79
N GLU A 351 -3.91 -12.52 -19.24
CA GLU A 351 -2.49 -12.48 -18.95
C GLU A 351 -1.72 -11.77 -20.06
N THR A 352 -0.76 -10.93 -19.66
CA THR A 352 -0.14 -9.99 -20.59
C THR A 352 1.37 -9.84 -20.39
N THR A 353 2.04 -9.24 -21.40
CA THR A 353 3.49 -9.02 -21.36
C THR A 353 3.92 -7.86 -20.44
N SER A 354 3.02 -6.96 -20.04
CA SER A 354 3.33 -5.80 -19.18
C SER A 354 2.07 -5.18 -18.59
N LEU A 355 2.23 -4.34 -17.58
CA LEU A 355 1.13 -3.55 -16.98
C LEU A 355 0.79 -2.27 -17.76
N GLU A 356 1.48 -1.99 -18.86
CA GLU A 356 1.24 -0.81 -19.71
C GLU A 356 0.10 -1.10 -20.70
N PRO A 357 -1.14 -0.64 -20.42
CA PRO A 357 -2.33 -1.13 -21.11
C PRO A 357 -2.36 -0.80 -22.62
N MET A 358 -1.68 0.27 -23.04
CA MET A 358 -1.67 0.69 -24.45
C MET A 358 -0.71 -0.10 -25.34
N THR A 359 0.25 -0.82 -24.75
CA THR A 359 1.29 -1.55 -25.48
C THR A 359 1.39 -3.02 -25.13
N ALA A 360 0.80 -3.43 -24.00
CA ALA A 360 0.80 -4.81 -23.54
C ALA A 360 0.16 -5.74 -24.58
N GLN A 361 0.77 -6.91 -24.77
CA GLN A 361 0.30 -7.95 -25.67
C GLN A 361 -0.36 -9.07 -24.86
N LEU A 362 -1.39 -9.65 -25.44
CA LEU A 362 -2.11 -10.77 -24.86
C LEU A 362 -1.24 -12.03 -24.88
N VAL A 363 -1.04 -12.65 -23.74
CA VAL A 363 -0.32 -13.93 -23.56
C VAL A 363 -1.29 -15.10 -23.39
N GLY A 364 -2.40 -14.89 -22.71
CA GLY A 364 -3.45 -15.89 -22.53
C GLY A 364 -4.75 -15.29 -22.01
N ILE A 365 -5.81 -16.08 -22.02
CA ILE A 365 -7.13 -15.71 -21.53
C ILE A 365 -7.58 -16.80 -20.55
N SER A 366 -8.06 -16.40 -19.38
CA SER A 366 -8.69 -17.28 -18.42
C SER A 366 -10.20 -17.04 -18.33
N LEU A 367 -10.96 -18.13 -18.15
CA LEU A 367 -12.42 -18.12 -18.13
C LEU A 367 -12.92 -19.02 -17.01
N SER A 368 -13.96 -18.55 -16.27
CA SER A 368 -14.68 -19.37 -15.30
C SER A 368 -16.18 -19.11 -15.41
N VAL A 369 -16.96 -20.19 -15.39
CA VAL A 369 -18.44 -20.15 -15.45
C VAL A 369 -19.11 -20.74 -14.23
N LYS A 370 -18.31 -21.38 -13.36
CA LYS A 370 -18.76 -22.02 -12.13
C LYS A 370 -17.63 -22.08 -11.13
N ALA A 371 -17.92 -21.79 -9.87
CA ALA A 371 -16.96 -21.87 -8.78
C ALA A 371 -16.21 -23.20 -8.78
N GLY A 372 -14.88 -23.15 -8.74
CA GLY A 372 -13.98 -24.29 -8.80
C GLY A 372 -13.72 -24.84 -10.21
N GLU A 373 -14.30 -24.26 -11.26
CA GLU A 373 -14.08 -24.72 -12.64
C GLU A 373 -13.62 -23.52 -13.50
N ALA A 374 -12.38 -23.56 -13.97
CA ALA A 374 -11.81 -22.55 -14.83
C ALA A 374 -10.89 -23.13 -15.90
N CYS A 375 -10.58 -22.34 -16.92
CA CYS A 375 -9.57 -22.71 -17.90
C CYS A 375 -8.61 -21.54 -18.17
N TYR A 376 -7.45 -21.90 -18.67
CA TYR A 376 -6.50 -20.98 -19.25
C TYR A 376 -6.25 -21.33 -20.72
N ILE A 377 -6.32 -20.36 -21.61
CA ILE A 377 -6.09 -20.49 -23.05
C ILE A 377 -4.78 -19.77 -23.36
N PRO A 378 -3.62 -20.47 -23.35
CA PRO A 378 -2.34 -19.88 -23.71
C PRO A 378 -2.28 -19.60 -25.20
N VAL A 379 -1.81 -18.41 -25.60
CA VAL A 379 -1.76 -17.99 -27.02
C VAL A 379 -0.43 -17.36 -27.44
N ALA A 380 0.43 -17.01 -26.48
CA ALA A 380 1.69 -16.30 -26.80
C ALA A 380 2.81 -16.53 -25.79
N HIS A 381 2.89 -17.68 -25.14
CA HIS A 381 4.07 -18.04 -24.34
C HIS A 381 5.27 -18.30 -25.24
N ALA A 382 6.45 -17.85 -24.83
CA ALA A 382 7.66 -17.84 -25.66
C ALA A 382 8.95 -18.19 -24.89
N TYR A 383 8.95 -19.33 -24.19
CA TYR A 383 10.13 -19.86 -23.51
C TYR A 383 10.68 -21.12 -24.19
N GLN A 384 11.91 -21.53 -23.86
CA GLN A 384 12.55 -22.70 -24.47
C GLN A 384 11.78 -23.98 -24.13
N GLY A 385 11.34 -24.71 -25.18
CA GLY A 385 10.56 -25.95 -25.00
C GLY A 385 9.06 -25.74 -24.75
N VAL A 386 8.55 -24.53 -25.00
CA VAL A 386 7.11 -24.24 -24.87
C VAL A 386 6.28 -25.25 -25.70
N PRO A 387 5.20 -25.81 -25.13
CA PRO A 387 4.25 -26.65 -25.87
C PRO A 387 3.58 -25.89 -27.02
N GLN A 388 3.11 -26.61 -28.03
CA GLN A 388 2.34 -25.99 -29.11
C GLN A 388 1.05 -25.40 -28.53
N GLN A 389 0.80 -24.13 -28.85
CA GLN A 389 -0.36 -23.35 -28.44
C GLN A 389 -1.28 -23.11 -29.65
N LEU A 390 -2.53 -22.74 -29.39
CA LEU A 390 -3.41 -22.18 -30.40
C LEU A 390 -2.94 -20.79 -30.82
N GLU A 391 -3.09 -20.44 -32.10
CA GLU A 391 -2.72 -19.11 -32.58
C GLU A 391 -3.63 -18.03 -31.97
N ARG A 392 -3.05 -16.94 -31.49
CA ARG A 392 -3.75 -15.84 -30.81
C ARG A 392 -4.87 -15.25 -31.66
N GLU A 393 -4.58 -14.94 -32.93
CA GLU A 393 -5.55 -14.35 -33.86
C GLU A 393 -6.70 -15.29 -34.13
N HIS A 394 -6.45 -16.59 -34.19
CA HIS A 394 -7.47 -17.61 -34.36
C HIS A 394 -8.38 -17.74 -33.12
N VAL A 395 -7.78 -17.81 -31.93
CA VAL A 395 -8.54 -17.86 -30.67
C VAL A 395 -9.41 -16.60 -30.51
N LEU A 396 -8.83 -15.44 -30.76
CA LEU A 396 -9.56 -14.18 -30.69
C LEU A 396 -10.69 -14.10 -31.72
N ALA A 397 -10.48 -14.58 -32.96
CA ALA A 397 -11.54 -14.61 -33.97
C ALA A 397 -12.73 -15.51 -33.55
N LYS A 398 -12.46 -16.63 -32.88
CA LYS A 398 -13.52 -17.53 -32.36
C LYS A 398 -14.24 -16.95 -31.14
N LEU A 399 -13.53 -16.28 -30.25
CA LEU A 399 -14.11 -15.66 -29.06
C LEU A 399 -14.78 -14.31 -29.33
N LYS A 400 -14.40 -13.61 -30.40
CA LYS A 400 -14.88 -12.26 -30.74
C LYS A 400 -16.40 -12.12 -30.72
N PRO A 401 -17.19 -13.06 -31.32
CA PRO A 401 -18.64 -12.93 -31.29
C PRO A 401 -19.20 -12.91 -29.86
N TRP A 402 -18.61 -13.66 -28.95
CA TRP A 402 -19.00 -13.69 -27.53
C TRP A 402 -18.45 -12.47 -26.76
N LEU A 403 -17.19 -12.07 -27.01
CA LEU A 403 -16.56 -10.92 -26.36
C LEU A 403 -17.28 -9.60 -26.68
N GLU A 404 -17.77 -9.44 -27.93
CA GLU A 404 -18.45 -8.24 -28.40
C GLU A 404 -19.98 -8.29 -28.23
N ASP A 405 -20.54 -9.37 -27.70
CA ASP A 405 -21.98 -9.49 -27.45
C ASP A 405 -22.31 -8.89 -26.07
N ALA A 406 -23.04 -7.77 -26.07
CA ALA A 406 -23.49 -7.07 -24.86
C ALA A 406 -24.51 -7.89 -24.04
N THR A 407 -25.13 -8.90 -24.61
CA THR A 407 -26.08 -9.79 -23.91
C THR A 407 -25.39 -10.92 -23.14
N LYS A 408 -24.12 -11.19 -23.42
CA LYS A 408 -23.30 -12.16 -22.72
C LYS A 408 -22.60 -11.47 -21.55
N LEU A 409 -23.10 -11.71 -20.35
CA LEU A 409 -22.65 -11.00 -19.15
C LEU A 409 -21.27 -11.45 -18.70
N LYS A 410 -20.41 -10.51 -18.39
CA LYS A 410 -19.03 -10.74 -17.95
C LYS A 410 -18.78 -10.10 -16.60
N VAL A 411 -17.95 -10.74 -15.81
CA VAL A 411 -17.36 -10.24 -14.57
C VAL A 411 -15.85 -10.37 -14.65
N GLY A 412 -15.13 -9.44 -14.03
CA GLY A 412 -13.67 -9.50 -13.91
C GLY A 412 -13.17 -8.67 -12.74
N GLN A 413 -11.87 -8.66 -12.57
CA GLN A 413 -11.18 -7.82 -11.60
C GLN A 413 -10.49 -6.66 -12.34
N ASN A 414 -11.04 -5.45 -12.33
CA ASN A 414 -10.54 -4.30 -13.08
C ASN A 414 -10.60 -4.49 -14.61
N LEU A 415 -11.78 -4.91 -15.12
CA LEU A 415 -12.03 -5.18 -16.54
C LEU A 415 -11.72 -4.00 -17.49
N LYS A 416 -11.52 -2.82 -16.97
CA LYS A 416 -11.01 -1.69 -17.76
C LYS A 416 -9.65 -2.02 -18.36
N TYR A 417 -8.77 -2.69 -17.64
CA TYR A 417 -7.47 -3.14 -18.14
C TYR A 417 -7.63 -4.17 -19.26
N ASP A 418 -8.42 -5.22 -19.05
CA ASP A 418 -8.67 -6.27 -20.05
C ASP A 418 -9.31 -5.71 -21.33
N SER A 419 -10.18 -4.70 -21.16
CA SER A 419 -10.78 -3.99 -22.29
C SER A 419 -9.74 -3.29 -23.16
N HIS A 420 -8.67 -2.76 -22.56
CA HIS A 420 -7.54 -2.21 -23.31
C HIS A 420 -6.77 -3.31 -24.06
N ILE A 421 -6.54 -4.45 -23.41
CA ILE A 421 -5.81 -5.57 -24.01
C ILE A 421 -6.57 -6.11 -25.22
N PHE A 422 -7.86 -6.42 -25.08
CA PHE A 422 -8.69 -6.84 -26.20
C PHE A 422 -8.71 -5.79 -27.32
N ALA A 423 -8.83 -4.50 -26.99
CA ALA A 423 -8.82 -3.42 -27.96
C ALA A 423 -7.48 -3.29 -28.73
N ASN A 424 -6.33 -3.65 -28.11
CA ASN A 424 -5.03 -3.72 -28.80
C ASN A 424 -5.02 -4.76 -29.93
N HIS A 425 -5.91 -5.77 -29.84
CA HIS A 425 -6.08 -6.83 -30.83
C HIS A 425 -7.37 -6.68 -31.68
N GLY A 426 -8.00 -5.50 -31.68
CA GLY A 426 -9.17 -5.20 -32.52
C GLY A 426 -10.46 -5.85 -32.05
N VAL A 427 -10.56 -6.16 -30.74
CA VAL A 427 -11.77 -6.70 -30.11
C VAL A 427 -12.31 -5.68 -29.12
N SER A 428 -13.62 -5.36 -29.20
CA SER A 428 -14.31 -4.46 -28.28
C SER A 428 -15.04 -5.25 -27.22
N LEU A 429 -14.51 -5.32 -26.00
CA LEU A 429 -15.16 -6.04 -24.90
C LEU A 429 -16.51 -5.37 -24.56
N GLN A 430 -17.58 -6.14 -24.64
CA GLN A 430 -18.96 -5.72 -24.32
C GLN A 430 -19.56 -6.62 -23.23
N GLY A 431 -20.70 -6.24 -22.68
CA GLY A 431 -21.40 -7.03 -21.67
C GLY A 431 -20.68 -7.06 -20.30
N ILE A 432 -19.84 -6.06 -20.00
CA ILE A 432 -19.27 -5.86 -18.68
C ILE A 432 -20.42 -5.57 -17.72
N HIS A 433 -20.76 -6.56 -16.90
CA HIS A 433 -21.90 -6.47 -16.00
C HIS A 433 -21.47 -6.34 -14.54
N HIS A 434 -20.29 -6.88 -14.21
CA HIS A 434 -19.72 -6.82 -12.89
C HIS A 434 -18.20 -6.60 -12.92
N ASP A 435 -17.69 -5.99 -11.87
CA ASP A 435 -16.26 -5.79 -11.62
C ASP A 435 -16.00 -5.86 -10.11
N THR A 436 -15.26 -6.86 -9.68
CA THR A 436 -15.02 -7.15 -8.26
C THR A 436 -14.19 -6.07 -7.56
N LEU A 437 -13.29 -5.37 -8.28
CA LEU A 437 -12.60 -4.18 -7.79
C LEU A 437 -13.62 -3.08 -7.41
N LEU A 438 -14.60 -2.84 -8.26
CA LEU A 438 -15.60 -1.78 -8.04
C LEU A 438 -16.67 -2.20 -7.03
N GLU A 439 -17.04 -3.49 -6.96
CA GLU A 439 -17.91 -4.02 -5.89
C GLU A 439 -17.31 -3.76 -4.52
N SER A 440 -16.07 -4.18 -4.33
CA SER A 440 -15.33 -3.95 -3.09
C SER A 440 -15.16 -2.46 -2.79
N TYR A 441 -14.82 -1.65 -3.79
CA TYR A 441 -14.62 -0.22 -3.61
C TYR A 441 -15.90 0.50 -3.14
N VAL A 442 -17.05 0.14 -3.66
CA VAL A 442 -18.34 0.72 -3.23
C VAL A 442 -18.71 0.26 -1.83
N PHE A 443 -18.47 -1.01 -1.52
CA PHE A 443 -18.86 -1.62 -0.25
C PHE A 443 -17.93 -1.22 0.91
N GLU A 444 -16.61 -1.21 0.69
CA GLU A 444 -15.59 -1.05 1.74
C GLU A 444 -14.41 -0.17 1.32
N SER A 445 -14.70 1.04 0.81
CA SER A 445 -13.74 1.97 0.18
C SER A 445 -12.45 2.25 0.95
N HIS A 446 -12.37 1.94 2.23
CA HIS A 446 -11.21 2.13 3.10
C HIS A 446 -10.24 0.95 3.16
N ARG A 447 -10.55 -0.14 2.46
CA ARG A 447 -9.78 -1.39 2.44
C ARG A 447 -8.96 -1.49 1.16
N SER A 448 -8.04 -2.46 1.11
CA SER A 448 -7.39 -2.83 -0.14
C SER A 448 -8.34 -3.58 -1.07
N HIS A 449 -8.23 -3.32 -2.37
CA HIS A 449 -9.12 -3.88 -3.40
C HIS A 449 -8.37 -4.79 -4.38
N ASP A 450 -7.10 -5.12 -4.10
CA ASP A 450 -6.37 -6.14 -4.85
C ASP A 450 -6.96 -7.53 -4.60
N MET A 451 -6.82 -8.43 -5.58
CA MET A 451 -7.46 -9.74 -5.56
C MET A 451 -6.99 -10.60 -4.39
N ASP A 452 -5.70 -10.58 -4.07
CA ASP A 452 -5.14 -11.35 -2.94
C ASP A 452 -5.79 -10.95 -1.63
N SER A 453 -5.89 -9.64 -1.38
CA SER A 453 -6.55 -9.07 -0.19
C SER A 453 -8.05 -9.38 -0.15
N LEU A 454 -8.73 -9.33 -1.30
CA LEU A 454 -10.15 -9.66 -1.41
C LEU A 454 -10.40 -11.15 -1.17
N ALA A 455 -9.62 -12.03 -1.81
CA ALA A 455 -9.73 -13.48 -1.67
C ALA A 455 -9.51 -13.90 -0.21
N LEU A 456 -8.48 -13.35 0.43
CA LEU A 456 -8.22 -13.61 1.84
C LEU A 456 -9.37 -13.13 2.72
N ARG A 457 -9.90 -11.95 2.48
CA ARG A 457 -10.92 -11.31 3.34
C ARG A 457 -12.32 -11.90 3.15
N HIS A 458 -12.73 -12.18 1.93
CA HIS A 458 -14.10 -12.60 1.60
C HIS A 458 -14.27 -14.10 1.39
N LEU A 459 -13.24 -14.76 0.88
CA LEU A 459 -13.28 -16.18 0.59
C LEU A 459 -12.45 -17.00 1.57
N ASN A 460 -11.58 -16.33 2.35
CA ASN A 460 -10.61 -16.96 3.20
C ASN A 460 -9.64 -17.85 2.38
N HIS A 461 -9.31 -17.45 1.18
CA HIS A 461 -8.44 -18.13 0.24
C HIS A 461 -7.15 -17.33 0.06
N THR A 462 -6.02 -18.02 0.07
CA THR A 462 -4.72 -17.44 -0.26
C THR A 462 -4.40 -17.77 -1.71
N THR A 463 -4.42 -16.77 -2.55
CA THR A 463 -4.10 -16.86 -3.98
C THR A 463 -2.62 -17.13 -4.21
N ILE A 464 -2.27 -17.56 -5.41
CA ILE A 464 -0.90 -17.66 -5.88
C ILE A 464 -0.39 -16.22 -6.16
N PRO A 465 0.63 -15.71 -5.44
CA PRO A 465 1.11 -14.35 -5.70
C PRO A 465 1.81 -14.26 -7.07
N PHE A 466 1.60 -13.18 -7.82
CA PHE A 466 2.31 -12.92 -9.09
C PHE A 466 3.84 -13.07 -8.96
N SER A 467 4.40 -12.67 -7.84
CA SER A 467 5.83 -12.80 -7.56
C SER A 467 6.36 -14.23 -7.45
N ASP A 468 5.49 -15.19 -7.19
CA ASP A 468 5.84 -16.61 -7.13
C ASP A 468 5.84 -17.26 -8.52
N VAL A 469 5.20 -16.58 -9.48
CA VAL A 469 5.12 -16.99 -10.88
C VAL A 469 6.19 -16.30 -11.73
N CYS A 470 6.34 -14.97 -11.59
CA CYS A 470 7.23 -14.14 -12.41
C CYS A 470 8.53 -13.72 -11.69
N GLY A 471 8.68 -13.98 -10.38
CA GLY A 471 9.83 -13.53 -9.59
C GLY A 471 9.74 -12.06 -9.16
N LYS A 472 10.83 -11.55 -8.57
CA LYS A 472 10.92 -10.17 -8.01
C LYS A 472 12.22 -9.47 -8.42
N GLY A 473 12.17 -8.16 -8.58
CA GLY A 473 13.33 -7.29 -8.80
C GLY A 473 14.08 -7.62 -10.08
N ALA A 474 15.40 -7.75 -10.02
CA ALA A 474 16.25 -7.95 -11.19
C ALA A 474 16.10 -9.34 -11.86
N SER A 475 15.53 -10.31 -11.17
CA SER A 475 15.26 -11.65 -11.69
C SER A 475 13.82 -11.84 -12.18
N MET A 476 13.01 -10.78 -12.20
CA MET A 476 11.63 -10.85 -12.68
C MET A 476 11.60 -11.11 -14.17
N ILE A 477 10.81 -12.10 -14.57
CA ILE A 477 10.52 -12.44 -15.98
C ILE A 477 9.15 -11.88 -16.38
N THR A 478 8.94 -11.72 -17.68
CA THR A 478 7.61 -11.40 -18.22
C THR A 478 6.73 -12.65 -18.25
N PHE A 479 5.42 -12.49 -18.22
CA PHE A 479 4.50 -13.62 -18.10
C PHE A 479 4.57 -14.61 -19.26
N ASP A 480 4.91 -14.15 -20.46
CA ASP A 480 5.15 -15.00 -21.64
C ASP A 480 6.34 -15.97 -21.47
N GLN A 481 7.21 -15.73 -20.50
CA GLN A 481 8.34 -16.61 -20.13
C GLN A 481 7.99 -17.63 -19.05
N VAL A 482 6.79 -17.57 -18.48
CA VAL A 482 6.32 -18.50 -17.46
C VAL A 482 5.92 -19.82 -18.12
N ALA A 483 6.27 -20.95 -17.49
CA ALA A 483 5.84 -22.27 -17.94
C ALA A 483 4.30 -22.38 -17.92
N ILE A 484 3.69 -22.89 -18.99
CA ILE A 484 2.23 -22.90 -19.20
C ILE A 484 1.51 -23.62 -18.05
N ASP A 485 2.05 -24.73 -17.55
CA ASP A 485 1.42 -25.45 -16.43
C ASP A 485 1.29 -24.54 -15.21
N ARG A 486 2.33 -23.77 -14.88
CA ARG A 486 2.32 -22.83 -13.78
C ARG A 486 1.45 -21.59 -14.07
N ALA A 487 1.47 -21.12 -15.32
CA ALA A 487 0.60 -20.03 -15.77
C ALA A 487 -0.88 -20.44 -15.72
N THR A 488 -1.20 -21.71 -16.03
CA THR A 488 -2.57 -22.22 -15.94
C THR A 488 -3.06 -22.24 -14.49
N GLU A 489 -2.24 -22.70 -13.54
CA GLU A 489 -2.61 -22.70 -12.13
C GLU A 489 -2.93 -21.28 -11.64
N TYR A 490 -2.10 -20.33 -11.99
CA TYR A 490 -2.24 -18.93 -11.63
C TYR A 490 -3.47 -18.27 -12.30
N ALA A 491 -3.49 -18.24 -13.62
CA ALA A 491 -4.51 -17.52 -14.39
C ALA A 491 -5.93 -18.11 -14.26
N ALA A 492 -6.04 -19.44 -14.17
CA ALA A 492 -7.33 -20.08 -13.95
C ALA A 492 -7.83 -19.87 -12.51
N GLU A 493 -6.91 -19.81 -11.51
CA GLU A 493 -7.25 -19.40 -10.16
C GLU A 493 -7.81 -17.98 -10.16
N ASP A 494 -7.19 -17.02 -10.85
CA ASP A 494 -7.64 -15.63 -10.90
C ASP A 494 -9.07 -15.51 -11.45
N ALA A 495 -9.42 -16.24 -12.51
CA ALA A 495 -10.78 -16.27 -13.04
C ALA A 495 -11.79 -16.93 -12.09
N ASP A 496 -11.43 -18.06 -11.44
CA ASP A 496 -12.27 -18.74 -10.46
C ASP A 496 -12.51 -17.85 -9.22
N ILE A 497 -11.45 -17.29 -8.68
CA ILE A 497 -11.52 -16.42 -7.50
C ILE A 497 -12.34 -15.16 -7.80
N THR A 498 -12.18 -14.57 -8.98
CA THR A 498 -13.00 -13.43 -9.42
C THR A 498 -14.49 -13.78 -9.41
N LEU A 499 -14.88 -14.94 -9.96
CA LEU A 499 -16.28 -15.35 -9.96
C LEU A 499 -16.81 -15.59 -8.53
N ARG A 500 -16.03 -16.23 -7.68
CA ARG A 500 -16.39 -16.50 -6.28
C ARG A 500 -16.47 -15.23 -5.45
N LEU A 501 -15.56 -14.27 -5.66
CA LEU A 501 -15.59 -12.95 -5.01
C LEU A 501 -16.87 -12.20 -5.38
N HIS A 502 -17.20 -12.15 -6.66
CA HIS A 502 -18.46 -11.58 -7.11
C HIS A 502 -19.66 -12.20 -6.42
N GLN A 503 -19.78 -13.55 -6.42
CA GLN A 503 -20.88 -14.26 -5.77
C GLN A 503 -21.00 -13.97 -4.27
N ASN A 504 -19.88 -13.68 -3.62
CA ASN A 504 -19.84 -13.35 -2.20
C ASN A 504 -20.22 -11.89 -1.92
N MET A 505 -19.71 -10.92 -2.72
CA MET A 505 -19.82 -9.50 -2.42
C MET A 505 -21.07 -8.83 -2.98
N ILE A 506 -21.55 -9.25 -4.15
CA ILE A 506 -22.61 -8.51 -4.86
C ILE A 506 -23.90 -8.39 -4.03
N GLY A 507 -24.23 -9.42 -3.26
CA GLY A 507 -25.40 -9.41 -2.41
C GLY A 507 -25.38 -8.31 -1.34
N GLU A 508 -24.21 -7.92 -0.86
CA GLU A 508 -24.05 -6.83 0.11
C GLU A 508 -24.22 -5.44 -0.56
N VAL A 509 -23.82 -5.31 -1.80
CA VAL A 509 -24.02 -4.10 -2.58
C VAL A 509 -25.49 -3.94 -2.97
N GLU A 510 -26.16 -5.01 -3.43
CA GLU A 510 -27.53 -4.97 -3.93
C GLU A 510 -28.61 -4.84 -2.83
N LYS A 511 -28.29 -5.26 -1.59
CA LYS A 511 -29.21 -5.05 -0.44
C LYS A 511 -29.43 -3.58 -0.09
N ASP A 512 -28.51 -2.70 -0.44
CA ASP A 512 -28.60 -1.27 -0.18
C ASP A 512 -28.81 -0.52 -1.49
N GLU A 513 -30.00 0.08 -1.66
CA GLU A 513 -30.39 0.79 -2.87
C GLU A 513 -29.39 1.90 -3.27
N LYS A 514 -28.80 2.58 -2.29
CA LYS A 514 -27.84 3.66 -2.55
C LYS A 514 -26.49 3.11 -3.02
N LEU A 515 -25.98 2.06 -2.38
CA LEU A 515 -24.74 1.41 -2.82
C LEU A 515 -24.92 0.80 -4.21
N ASN A 516 -26.06 0.15 -4.45
CA ASN A 516 -26.39 -0.41 -5.76
C ASN A 516 -26.47 0.70 -6.84
N PHE A 517 -27.06 1.86 -6.51
CA PHE A 517 -27.07 3.01 -7.41
C PHE A 517 -25.67 3.50 -7.73
N ILE A 518 -24.78 3.69 -6.72
CA ILE A 518 -23.39 4.08 -6.92
C ILE A 518 -22.67 3.08 -7.83
N TYR A 519 -22.85 1.79 -7.57
CA TYR A 519 -22.19 0.73 -8.33
C TYR A 519 -22.65 0.69 -9.79
N ARG A 520 -23.98 0.57 -9.99
CA ARG A 520 -24.58 0.36 -11.32
C ARG A 520 -24.64 1.61 -12.20
N ASN A 521 -24.86 2.77 -11.58
CA ASN A 521 -25.12 4.01 -12.32
C ASN A 521 -23.93 4.97 -12.36
N ILE A 522 -22.95 4.78 -11.46
CA ILE A 522 -21.77 5.65 -11.41
C ILE A 522 -20.50 4.87 -11.73
N GLU A 523 -20.12 3.86 -10.92
CA GLU A 523 -18.78 3.26 -11.04
C GLU A 523 -18.60 2.40 -12.29
N LEU A 524 -19.50 1.47 -12.56
CA LEU A 524 -19.40 0.62 -13.75
C LEU A 524 -19.43 1.43 -15.06
N PRO A 525 -20.37 2.35 -15.28
CA PRO A 525 -20.36 3.16 -16.50
C PRO A 525 -19.12 4.07 -16.59
N THR A 526 -18.63 4.59 -15.45
CA THR A 526 -17.40 5.39 -15.43
C THR A 526 -16.19 4.59 -15.92
N ALA A 527 -16.04 3.32 -15.56
CA ALA A 527 -14.95 2.48 -16.05
C ALA A 527 -14.91 2.41 -17.58
N VAL A 528 -16.07 2.26 -18.21
CA VAL A 528 -16.20 2.24 -19.68
C VAL A 528 -15.82 3.60 -20.29
N VAL A 529 -16.26 4.70 -19.67
CA VAL A 529 -15.91 6.06 -20.13
C VAL A 529 -14.40 6.32 -19.97
N LEU A 530 -13.82 5.91 -18.85
CA LEU A 530 -12.39 6.08 -18.61
C LEU A 530 -11.55 5.30 -19.61
N GLN A 531 -11.92 4.07 -19.94
CA GLN A 531 -11.25 3.28 -20.99
C GLN A 531 -11.20 4.05 -22.31
N LYS A 532 -12.28 4.72 -22.70
CA LYS A 532 -12.31 5.54 -23.91
C LYS A 532 -11.43 6.78 -23.81
N ILE A 533 -11.48 7.50 -22.67
CA ILE A 533 -10.62 8.68 -22.42
C ILE A 533 -9.14 8.29 -22.47
N GLU A 534 -8.77 7.21 -21.81
CA GLU A 534 -7.40 6.69 -21.77
C GLU A 534 -6.92 6.32 -23.18
N ARG A 535 -7.74 5.66 -23.99
CA ARG A 535 -7.40 5.33 -25.38
C ARG A 535 -7.36 6.54 -26.30
N ASN A 536 -8.20 7.54 -26.07
CA ASN A 536 -8.12 8.79 -26.82
C ASN A 536 -6.79 9.50 -26.58
N GLY A 537 -6.32 9.53 -25.32
CA GLY A 537 -5.07 10.19 -24.94
C GLY A 537 -5.06 11.69 -25.25
N VAL A 538 -3.96 12.34 -24.96
CA VAL A 538 -3.75 13.77 -25.21
C VAL A 538 -2.58 13.99 -26.16
N GLN A 539 -2.71 14.96 -27.06
CA GLN A 539 -1.63 15.38 -27.95
C GLN A 539 -0.82 16.49 -27.26
N ILE A 540 0.50 16.35 -27.29
CA ILE A 540 1.42 17.34 -26.75
C ILE A 540 2.43 17.81 -27.80
N ASP A 541 2.82 19.08 -27.70
CA ASP A 541 3.91 19.65 -28.48
C ASP A 541 5.24 19.38 -27.75
N ALA A 542 5.93 18.33 -28.19
CA ALA A 542 7.20 17.92 -27.62
C ALA A 542 8.30 18.97 -27.81
N ALA A 543 8.34 19.65 -28.95
CA ALA A 543 9.35 20.67 -29.26
C ALA A 543 9.21 21.89 -28.34
N LEU A 544 7.97 22.29 -28.04
CA LEU A 544 7.69 23.36 -27.09
C LEU A 544 8.14 22.97 -25.67
N LEU A 545 7.87 21.71 -25.24
CA LEU A 545 8.32 21.22 -23.93
C LEU A 545 9.85 21.12 -23.83
N GLU A 546 10.54 20.69 -24.90
CA GLU A 546 12.00 20.65 -24.95
C GLU A 546 12.61 22.05 -24.83
N THR A 547 12.03 23.05 -25.52
CA THR A 547 12.43 24.46 -25.41
C THR A 547 12.26 24.95 -23.98
N GLN A 548 11.09 24.71 -23.37
CA GLN A 548 10.83 25.08 -21.98
C GLN A 548 11.76 24.34 -21.00
N SER A 549 12.09 23.08 -21.27
CA SER A 549 13.03 22.29 -20.46
C SER A 549 14.43 22.91 -20.47
N ALA A 550 14.91 23.39 -21.63
CA ALA A 550 16.20 24.06 -21.74
C ALA A 550 16.21 25.40 -20.96
N GLU A 551 15.16 26.21 -21.09
CA GLU A 551 15.00 27.45 -20.36
C GLU A 551 14.96 27.24 -18.83
N LEU A 552 14.16 26.25 -18.37
CA LEU A 552 14.11 25.86 -16.96
C LEU A 552 15.47 25.38 -16.47
N GLY A 553 16.17 24.58 -17.28
CA GLY A 553 17.52 24.10 -16.97
C GLY A 553 18.55 25.22 -16.77
N ALA A 554 18.53 26.22 -17.64
CA ALA A 554 19.38 27.41 -17.50
C ALA A 554 19.07 28.19 -16.21
N ARG A 555 17.79 28.42 -15.92
CA ARG A 555 17.37 29.11 -14.68
C ARG A 555 17.70 28.32 -13.43
N ILE A 556 17.56 27.01 -13.42
CA ILE A 556 17.93 26.12 -12.32
C ILE A 556 19.43 26.22 -12.05
N ALA A 557 20.28 26.24 -13.09
CA ALA A 557 21.73 26.40 -12.94
C ALA A 557 22.11 27.77 -12.34
N GLU A 558 21.43 28.84 -12.76
CA GLU A 558 21.62 30.16 -12.14
C GLU A 558 21.27 30.18 -10.65
N LEU A 559 20.14 29.55 -10.29
CA LEU A 559 19.70 29.46 -8.90
C LEU A 559 20.64 28.60 -8.05
N GLU A 560 21.19 27.52 -8.62
CA GLU A 560 22.18 26.68 -7.96
C GLU A 560 23.46 27.47 -7.67
N ALA A 561 23.99 28.18 -8.67
CA ALA A 561 25.15 29.05 -8.49
C ALA A 561 24.91 30.12 -7.41
N LYS A 562 23.72 30.74 -7.44
CA LYS A 562 23.35 31.77 -6.43
C LYS A 562 23.18 31.15 -5.03
N ALA A 563 22.65 29.96 -4.93
CA ALA A 563 22.53 29.25 -3.65
C ALA A 563 23.91 28.91 -3.07
N HIS A 564 24.85 28.45 -3.91
CA HIS A 564 26.21 28.17 -3.52
C HIS A 564 26.96 29.45 -3.06
N GLU A 565 26.74 30.60 -3.74
CA GLU A 565 27.26 31.90 -3.34
C GLU A 565 26.72 32.32 -1.96
N LEU A 566 25.40 32.23 -1.74
CA LEU A 566 24.77 32.58 -0.47
C LEU A 566 25.15 31.63 0.68
N ALA A 567 25.42 30.38 0.37
CA ALA A 567 25.92 29.41 1.34
C ALA A 567 27.43 29.44 1.51
N GLU A 568 28.19 30.21 0.67
CA GLU A 568 29.64 30.28 0.62
C GLU A 568 30.32 28.89 0.45
N GLN A 569 29.61 27.94 -0.10
CA GLN A 569 30.11 26.58 -0.43
C GLN A 569 29.15 25.84 -1.35
N PRO A 570 29.65 24.89 -2.16
CA PRO A 570 28.80 24.01 -2.93
C PRO A 570 28.10 22.99 -2.01
N PHE A 571 26.83 22.68 -2.33
CA PHE A 571 26.05 21.65 -1.68
C PHE A 571 24.95 21.17 -2.63
N ASN A 572 24.37 19.99 -2.35
CA ASN A 572 23.27 19.46 -3.16
C ASN A 572 21.93 20.08 -2.70
N LEU A 573 21.33 20.95 -3.53
CA LEU A 573 20.05 21.59 -3.28
C LEU A 573 18.86 20.61 -3.25
N GLY A 574 19.03 19.41 -3.75
CA GLY A 574 18.06 18.30 -3.65
C GLY A 574 18.17 17.47 -2.38
N SER A 575 19.20 17.71 -1.54
CA SER A 575 19.44 16.91 -0.32
C SER A 575 18.93 17.62 0.94
N PRO A 576 17.82 17.14 1.55
CA PRO A 576 17.31 17.73 2.80
C PRO A 576 18.36 17.77 3.92
N LYS A 577 19.24 16.78 3.98
CA LYS A 577 20.31 16.69 4.96
C LYS A 577 21.31 17.84 4.78
N GLN A 578 21.85 18.02 3.57
CA GLN A 578 22.82 19.08 3.30
C GLN A 578 22.21 20.47 3.45
N ILE A 579 20.93 20.65 3.07
CA ILE A 579 20.21 21.90 3.32
C ILE A 579 20.11 22.17 4.82
N GLY A 580 19.80 21.16 5.62
CA GLY A 580 19.74 21.27 7.09
C GLY A 580 21.07 21.68 7.70
N GLU A 581 22.18 21.07 7.26
CA GLU A 581 23.53 21.43 7.66
C GLU A 581 23.84 22.91 7.34
N ILE A 582 23.52 23.36 6.10
CA ILE A 582 23.72 24.76 5.70
C ILE A 582 22.84 25.71 6.52
N PHE A 583 21.57 25.42 6.66
CA PHE A 583 20.62 26.32 7.31
C PHE A 583 20.84 26.44 8.81
N PHE A 584 20.92 25.31 9.50
CA PHE A 584 20.85 25.29 10.95
C PHE A 584 22.22 25.23 11.62
N GLU A 585 23.22 24.62 10.96
CA GLU A 585 24.56 24.52 11.52
C GLU A 585 25.47 25.66 11.06
N LYS A 586 25.50 25.99 9.75
CA LYS A 586 26.35 27.05 9.20
C LYS A 586 25.74 28.43 9.34
N LEU A 587 24.56 28.64 8.78
CA LEU A 587 23.90 29.96 8.76
C LEU A 587 23.13 30.29 10.04
N LYS A 588 22.98 29.32 10.95
CA LYS A 588 22.28 29.46 12.25
C LYS A 588 20.87 30.03 12.12
N LEU A 589 20.12 29.63 11.06
CA LEU A 589 18.74 30.03 10.88
C LEU A 589 17.85 29.43 11.99
N PRO A 590 16.72 30.05 12.34
CA PRO A 590 15.85 29.56 13.39
C PRO A 590 15.16 28.23 12.94
N VAL A 591 15.07 27.26 13.86
CA VAL A 591 14.37 25.99 13.63
C VAL A 591 12.87 26.22 13.79
N VAL A 592 12.14 26.27 12.67
CA VAL A 592 10.69 26.51 12.64
C VAL A 592 9.92 25.25 13.02
N LYS A 593 10.38 24.08 12.55
CA LYS A 593 9.69 22.78 12.70
C LYS A 593 10.71 21.66 12.76
N LYS A 594 10.38 20.58 13.50
CA LYS A 594 11.19 19.36 13.54
C LYS A 594 10.47 18.22 12.84
N THR A 595 11.24 17.31 12.26
CA THR A 595 10.75 16.04 11.72
C THR A 595 10.31 15.10 12.85
N PRO A 596 9.57 14.03 12.57
CA PRO A 596 9.23 13.01 13.60
C PRO A 596 10.47 12.40 14.30
N SER A 597 11.61 12.36 13.61
CA SER A 597 12.90 11.91 14.15
C SER A 597 13.64 12.97 14.99
N GLY A 598 13.04 14.16 15.18
CA GLY A 598 13.62 15.26 15.97
C GLY A 598 14.59 16.19 15.24
N ALA A 599 14.98 15.87 14.00
CA ALA A 599 15.85 16.72 13.20
C ALA A 599 15.09 17.98 12.71
N PRO A 600 15.79 19.13 12.49
CA PRO A 600 15.18 20.30 11.88
C PRO A 600 14.60 19.97 10.50
N SER A 601 13.34 20.37 10.25
CA SER A 601 12.70 20.17 8.95
C SER A 601 13.16 21.22 7.94
N THR A 602 13.25 20.81 6.68
CA THR A 602 13.48 21.65 5.51
C THR A 602 12.35 21.54 4.49
N ASP A 603 11.14 21.21 4.96
CA ASP A 603 9.96 21.09 4.10
C ASP A 603 9.55 22.46 3.53
N GLU A 604 8.58 22.45 2.60
CA GLU A 604 8.16 23.64 1.89
C GLU A 604 7.61 24.73 2.84
N GLU A 605 6.85 24.31 3.86
CA GLU A 605 6.29 25.21 4.87
C GLU A 605 7.40 25.97 5.65
N VAL A 606 8.45 25.24 6.05
CA VAL A 606 9.62 25.82 6.72
C VAL A 606 10.37 26.78 5.80
N LEU A 607 10.58 26.36 4.55
CA LEU A 607 11.25 27.21 3.57
C LEU A 607 10.45 28.50 3.28
N GLN A 608 9.12 28.42 3.15
CA GLN A 608 8.25 29.59 2.94
C GLN A 608 8.39 30.60 4.09
N LYS A 609 8.36 30.10 5.34
CA LYS A 609 8.49 30.94 6.51
C LYS A 609 9.87 31.57 6.63
N LEU A 610 10.93 30.82 6.36
CA LEU A 610 12.28 31.34 6.37
C LEU A 610 12.58 32.33 5.20
N ALA A 611 11.88 32.15 4.08
CA ALA A 611 12.04 33.01 2.89
C ALA A 611 11.53 34.45 3.10
N GLU A 612 10.74 34.70 4.14
CA GLU A 612 10.32 36.07 4.52
C GLU A 612 11.51 36.92 4.94
N ASP A 613 12.48 36.33 5.66
CA ASP A 613 13.60 37.05 6.25
C ASP A 613 14.96 36.71 5.62
N TYR A 614 15.09 35.57 4.94
CA TYR A 614 16.37 35.04 4.47
C TYR A 614 16.37 34.76 2.95
N PRO A 615 17.45 35.17 2.22
CA PRO A 615 17.52 35.03 0.77
C PRO A 615 17.71 33.58 0.31
N LEU A 616 18.47 32.73 1.01
CA LEU A 616 18.77 31.37 0.57
C LEU A 616 17.52 30.46 0.56
N PRO A 617 16.65 30.47 1.58
CA PRO A 617 15.36 29.73 1.51
C PRO A 617 14.48 30.16 0.32
N LYS A 618 14.47 31.43 -0.03
CA LYS A 618 13.72 31.93 -1.20
C LYS A 618 14.28 31.38 -2.51
N VAL A 619 15.58 31.33 -2.67
CA VAL A 619 16.25 30.73 -3.84
C VAL A 619 15.95 29.24 -3.92
N LEU A 620 15.98 28.54 -2.78
CA LEU A 620 15.66 27.11 -2.72
C LEU A 620 14.20 26.79 -3.07
N LEU A 621 13.24 27.60 -2.67
CA LEU A 621 11.84 27.45 -3.07
C LEU A 621 11.68 27.58 -4.59
N GLU A 622 12.29 28.58 -5.21
CA GLU A 622 12.27 28.75 -6.67
C GLU A 622 12.95 27.55 -7.35
N TYR A 623 14.14 27.15 -6.90
CA TYR A 623 14.86 25.99 -7.41
C TYR A 623 14.02 24.72 -7.36
N ARG A 624 13.43 24.40 -6.21
CA ARG A 624 12.57 23.19 -6.05
C ARG A 624 11.36 23.23 -6.96
N SER A 625 10.71 24.39 -7.07
CA SER A 625 9.57 24.58 -7.94
C SER A 625 9.93 24.31 -9.40
N LEU A 626 10.99 24.94 -9.92
CA LEU A 626 11.41 24.77 -11.31
C LEU A 626 11.95 23.36 -11.58
N SER A 627 12.72 22.78 -10.66
CA SER A 627 13.23 21.41 -10.78
C SER A 627 12.11 20.40 -10.85
N LYS A 628 11.04 20.57 -10.05
CA LYS A 628 9.84 19.72 -10.09
C LYS A 628 9.10 19.87 -11.43
N LEU A 629 8.94 21.10 -11.92
CA LEU A 629 8.32 21.35 -13.24
C LEU A 629 9.11 20.67 -14.36
N LYS A 630 10.42 20.84 -14.35
CA LYS A 630 11.31 20.24 -15.35
C LYS A 630 11.26 18.71 -15.30
N SER A 631 11.55 18.11 -14.18
CA SER A 631 11.63 16.64 -14.05
C SER A 631 10.29 15.93 -14.25
N THR A 632 9.18 16.53 -13.82
CA THR A 632 7.87 15.90 -13.85
C THR A 632 7.16 16.06 -15.20
N TYR A 633 7.32 17.23 -15.83
CA TYR A 633 6.56 17.58 -17.03
C TYR A 633 7.45 17.72 -18.27
N THR A 634 8.37 18.70 -18.31
CA THR A 634 9.05 19.00 -19.55
C THR A 634 10.03 17.93 -20.00
N ASP A 635 10.63 17.17 -19.08
CA ASP A 635 11.54 16.06 -19.41
C ASP A 635 10.81 14.72 -19.55
N LYS A 636 9.70 14.52 -18.84
CA LYS A 636 9.04 13.21 -18.76
C LYS A 636 7.93 13.06 -19.81
N LEU A 637 7.09 14.08 -19.99
CA LEU A 637 5.95 13.98 -20.92
C LEU A 637 6.33 13.65 -22.36
N PRO A 638 7.37 14.26 -22.99
CA PRO A 638 7.76 13.91 -24.34
C PRO A 638 8.18 12.44 -24.49
N LYS A 639 8.78 11.85 -23.46
CA LYS A 639 9.20 10.44 -23.44
C LYS A 639 8.01 9.47 -23.31
N GLY A 640 6.88 9.95 -22.80
CA GLY A 640 5.63 9.19 -22.65
C GLY A 640 4.76 9.18 -23.92
N ILE A 641 5.18 9.80 -25.01
CA ILE A 641 4.42 9.77 -26.26
C ILE A 641 4.45 8.36 -26.84
N ASN A 642 3.27 7.75 -26.94
CA ASN A 642 3.11 6.46 -27.59
C ASN A 642 3.41 6.60 -29.10
N LYS A 643 4.33 5.77 -29.61
CA LYS A 643 4.81 5.84 -31.01
C LYS A 643 3.74 5.50 -32.04
N GLN A 644 2.72 4.71 -31.67
CA GLN A 644 1.66 4.31 -32.59
C GLN A 644 0.58 5.38 -32.70
N THR A 645 0.21 6.01 -31.57
CA THR A 645 -0.87 7.00 -31.52
C THR A 645 -0.38 8.44 -31.65
N GLY A 646 0.90 8.70 -31.36
CA GLY A 646 1.46 10.06 -31.28
C GLY A 646 0.95 10.86 -30.07
N ARG A 647 0.35 10.20 -29.08
CA ARG A 647 -0.32 10.82 -27.95
C ARG A 647 0.21 10.29 -26.61
N VAL A 648 -0.03 11.02 -25.57
CA VAL A 648 0.23 10.59 -24.18
C VAL A 648 -1.05 9.98 -23.62
N HIS A 649 -0.94 8.80 -23.04
CA HIS A 649 -2.04 8.06 -22.41
C HIS A 649 -1.78 7.95 -20.92
N THR A 650 -2.72 8.43 -20.12
CA THR A 650 -2.72 8.24 -18.67
C THR A 650 -3.59 7.05 -18.30
N ASN A 651 -3.46 6.55 -17.09
CA ASN A 651 -4.38 5.60 -16.47
C ASN A 651 -5.13 6.28 -15.33
N TYR A 652 -6.45 6.20 -15.33
CA TYR A 652 -7.31 6.69 -14.25
C TYR A 652 -7.71 5.55 -13.32
N ALA A 653 -7.15 5.52 -12.12
CA ALA A 653 -7.56 4.59 -11.09
C ALA A 653 -8.82 5.09 -10.36
N GLN A 654 -9.86 4.24 -10.28
CA GLN A 654 -11.12 4.56 -9.59
C GLN A 654 -11.08 4.21 -8.10
N ALA A 655 -10.49 3.08 -7.75
CA ALA A 655 -10.53 2.50 -6.41
C ALA A 655 -9.34 2.89 -5.52
N VAL A 656 -8.94 4.16 -5.53
CA VAL A 656 -7.81 4.68 -4.75
C VAL A 656 -8.25 5.68 -3.70
N ALA A 657 -9.00 6.70 -4.11
CA ALA A 657 -9.45 7.73 -3.18
C ALA A 657 -10.77 7.34 -2.53
N VAL A 658 -10.82 7.27 -1.20
CA VAL A 658 -12.05 6.95 -0.45
C VAL A 658 -13.20 7.93 -0.73
N THR A 659 -12.91 9.13 -1.25
CA THR A 659 -13.89 10.16 -1.61
C THR A 659 -14.57 9.95 -2.97
N GLY A 660 -14.22 8.92 -3.73
CA GLY A 660 -14.74 8.74 -5.08
C GLY A 660 -13.98 9.49 -6.18
N ARG A 661 -13.00 10.32 -5.83
CA ARG A 661 -12.17 11.03 -6.83
C ARG A 661 -11.32 10.04 -7.63
N LEU A 662 -11.13 10.34 -8.90
CA LEU A 662 -10.22 9.60 -9.78
C LEU A 662 -8.77 9.98 -9.46
N ALA A 663 -7.85 9.04 -9.65
CA ALA A 663 -6.41 9.29 -9.57
C ALA A 663 -5.77 9.02 -10.95
N SER A 664 -5.15 10.04 -11.53
CA SER A 664 -4.42 9.92 -12.81
C SER A 664 -2.97 9.51 -12.54
N ASN A 665 -2.54 8.42 -13.18
CA ASN A 665 -1.20 7.86 -13.01
C ASN A 665 -0.52 7.66 -14.38
N ASP A 666 0.77 7.73 -14.40
CA ASP A 666 1.69 7.39 -15.48
C ASP A 666 1.32 7.90 -16.90
N PRO A 667 1.28 9.25 -17.07
CA PRO A 667 1.62 10.33 -16.16
C PRO A 667 0.41 10.89 -15.40
N ASN A 668 0.62 11.54 -14.26
CA ASN A 668 -0.44 12.27 -13.58
C ASN A 668 -0.76 13.56 -14.33
N LEU A 669 -1.88 13.59 -15.05
CA LEU A 669 -2.38 14.73 -15.83
C LEU A 669 -3.35 15.63 -15.03
N GLN A 670 -3.74 15.24 -13.81
CA GLN A 670 -4.63 16.05 -12.97
C GLN A 670 -3.89 17.18 -12.25
N ASN A 671 -2.57 17.08 -12.10
CA ASN A 671 -1.74 18.04 -11.36
C ASN A 671 -0.93 18.99 -12.27
N ILE A 672 -1.35 19.20 -13.50
CA ILE A 672 -0.68 20.15 -14.42
C ILE A 672 -0.75 21.55 -13.80
N PRO A 673 0.39 22.24 -13.59
CA PRO A 673 0.43 23.47 -12.83
C PRO A 673 -0.24 24.63 -13.57
N ILE A 674 -0.91 25.53 -12.82
CA ILE A 674 -1.62 26.70 -13.36
C ILE A 674 -1.27 28.00 -12.63
N ARG A 675 -0.69 27.92 -11.43
CA ARG A 675 -0.51 29.09 -10.55
C ARG A 675 0.64 29.98 -10.99
N THR A 676 1.77 29.42 -11.39
CA THR A 676 2.96 30.16 -11.82
C THR A 676 2.97 30.40 -13.33
N LYS A 677 3.74 31.37 -13.79
CA LYS A 677 3.92 31.67 -15.22
C LYS A 677 4.51 30.47 -15.95
N GLU A 678 5.56 29.87 -15.39
CA GLU A 678 6.24 28.69 -15.93
C GLU A 678 5.29 27.49 -15.98
N GLY A 679 4.49 27.30 -14.93
CA GLY A 679 3.47 26.23 -14.87
C GLY A 679 2.40 26.40 -15.95
N ARG A 680 1.91 27.62 -16.17
CA ARG A 680 0.93 27.89 -17.25
C ARG A 680 1.50 27.60 -18.63
N ARG A 681 2.77 27.87 -18.88
CA ARG A 681 3.43 27.56 -20.17
C ARG A 681 3.46 26.07 -20.47
N ILE A 682 3.52 25.19 -19.44
CA ILE A 682 3.40 23.74 -19.66
C ILE A 682 2.04 23.38 -20.26
N ARG A 683 0.97 24.08 -19.86
CA ARG A 683 -0.38 23.85 -20.40
C ARG A 683 -0.48 24.23 -21.88
N GLU A 684 0.30 25.19 -22.36
CA GLU A 684 0.35 25.58 -23.79
C GLU A 684 0.84 24.44 -24.70
N ALA A 685 1.58 23.47 -24.13
CA ALA A 685 2.04 22.29 -24.88
C ALA A 685 0.94 21.23 -25.09
N PHE A 686 -0.19 21.32 -24.40
CA PHE A 686 -1.35 20.46 -24.64
C PHE A 686 -2.15 21.03 -25.80
N VAL A 687 -2.11 20.35 -26.95
CA VAL A 687 -2.63 20.89 -28.22
C VAL A 687 -3.70 19.98 -28.79
N ALA A 688 -4.55 20.55 -29.63
CA ALA A 688 -5.50 19.80 -30.44
C ALA A 688 -4.88 19.48 -31.83
N PRO A 689 -5.35 18.42 -32.52
CA PRO A 689 -5.02 18.21 -33.93
C PRO A 689 -5.40 19.40 -34.81
N ALA A 690 -4.72 19.54 -35.94
CA ALA A 690 -5.02 20.62 -36.89
C ALA A 690 -6.50 20.63 -37.29
N GLY A 691 -7.13 21.82 -37.22
CA GLY A 691 -8.56 22.00 -37.47
C GLY A 691 -9.48 21.63 -36.30
N SER A 692 -8.92 21.32 -35.14
CA SER A 692 -9.65 21.01 -33.91
C SER A 692 -9.31 22.02 -32.82
N HIS A 693 -10.12 22.03 -31.76
CA HIS A 693 -9.92 22.86 -30.57
C HIS A 693 -10.01 22.02 -29.29
N ILE A 694 -9.25 22.41 -28.25
CA ILE A 694 -9.47 21.92 -26.89
C ILE A 694 -10.62 22.71 -26.28
N VAL A 695 -11.64 21.97 -25.81
CA VAL A 695 -12.76 22.55 -25.05
C VAL A 695 -12.62 22.08 -23.60
N SER A 696 -12.63 23.00 -22.67
CA SER A 696 -12.59 22.73 -21.23
C SER A 696 -13.90 23.20 -20.61
N ALA A 697 -14.56 22.32 -19.86
CA ALA A 697 -15.76 22.63 -19.11
C ALA A 697 -15.50 22.38 -17.60
N ASP A 698 -15.92 23.32 -16.77
CA ASP A 698 -15.72 23.26 -15.31
C ASP A 698 -16.96 23.73 -14.56
N TYR A 699 -17.25 23.11 -13.44
CA TYR A 699 -18.33 23.53 -12.56
C TYR A 699 -17.95 24.79 -11.77
N SER A 700 -18.81 25.80 -11.78
CA SER A 700 -18.62 27.00 -11.00
C SER A 700 -18.95 26.78 -9.53
N GLN A 701 -17.96 26.87 -8.67
CA GLN A 701 -18.09 26.82 -7.20
C GLN A 701 -18.84 25.59 -6.68
N ILE A 702 -18.62 24.42 -7.29
CA ILE A 702 -19.41 23.20 -7.02
C ILE A 702 -19.44 22.83 -5.54
N GLU A 703 -18.31 22.90 -4.82
CA GLU A 703 -18.22 22.52 -3.42
C GLU A 703 -19.06 23.45 -2.51
N LEU A 704 -19.12 24.76 -2.81
CA LEU A 704 -20.00 25.68 -2.08
C LEU A 704 -21.47 25.45 -2.39
N ARG A 705 -21.82 25.12 -3.64
CA ARG A 705 -23.19 24.75 -4.02
C ARG A 705 -23.64 23.47 -3.35
N ILE A 706 -22.76 22.46 -3.27
CA ILE A 706 -23.04 21.22 -2.55
C ILE A 706 -23.19 21.52 -1.04
N MET A 707 -22.31 22.35 -0.46
CA MET A 707 -22.43 22.74 0.94
C MET A 707 -23.77 23.45 1.23
N ALA A 708 -24.18 24.36 0.37
CA ALA A 708 -25.48 25.03 0.49
C ALA A 708 -26.64 24.01 0.46
N HIS A 709 -26.55 23.02 -0.42
CA HIS A 709 -27.57 21.97 -0.57
C HIS A 709 -27.62 21.04 0.66
N ILE A 710 -26.45 20.49 1.10
CA ILE A 710 -26.43 19.50 2.18
C ILE A 710 -26.62 20.10 3.57
N SER A 711 -26.30 21.39 3.74
CA SER A 711 -26.52 22.13 4.98
C SER A 711 -27.90 22.79 5.07
N GLU A 712 -28.61 22.86 3.94
CA GLU A 712 -29.88 23.59 3.79
C GLU A 712 -29.81 25.03 4.34
N ASP A 713 -28.60 25.64 4.31
CA ASP A 713 -28.42 27.01 4.83
C ASP A 713 -29.13 28.03 3.97
N GLU A 714 -30.17 28.67 4.53
CA GLU A 714 -31.05 29.62 3.80
C GLU A 714 -30.27 30.79 3.21
N ASN A 715 -29.28 31.32 3.92
CA ASN A 715 -28.49 32.46 3.43
C ASN A 715 -27.57 32.08 2.28
N MET A 716 -26.99 30.87 2.32
CA MET A 716 -26.15 30.37 1.25
C MET A 716 -26.99 29.99 0.02
N LEU A 717 -28.13 29.34 0.19
CA LEU A 717 -29.09 29.03 -0.89
C LEU A 717 -29.60 30.30 -1.59
N ARG A 718 -30.00 31.31 -0.81
CA ARG A 718 -30.45 32.60 -1.33
C ARG A 718 -29.35 33.32 -2.10
N ALA A 719 -28.11 33.32 -1.57
CA ALA A 719 -26.96 33.92 -2.26
C ALA A 719 -26.73 33.32 -3.65
N PHE A 720 -26.85 31.99 -3.78
CA PHE A 720 -26.78 31.33 -5.11
C PHE A 720 -28.00 31.62 -6.00
N ALA A 721 -29.19 31.68 -5.45
CA ALA A 721 -30.41 32.01 -6.21
C ALA A 721 -30.36 33.44 -6.78
N ASP A 722 -29.81 34.36 -5.98
CA ASP A 722 -29.68 35.79 -6.36
C ASP A 722 -28.43 36.05 -7.20
N GLY A 723 -27.61 35.03 -7.51
CA GLY A 723 -26.37 35.16 -8.28
C GLY A 723 -25.24 35.92 -7.53
N VAL A 724 -25.30 35.99 -6.21
CA VAL A 724 -24.29 36.66 -5.38
C VAL A 724 -23.00 35.85 -5.33
N ASP A 725 -21.88 36.49 -5.60
CA ASP A 725 -20.57 35.90 -5.40
C ASP A 725 -20.23 35.85 -3.90
N ILE A 726 -20.37 34.67 -3.31
CA ILE A 726 -20.14 34.46 -1.88
C ILE A 726 -18.72 34.88 -1.48
N HIS A 727 -17.69 34.65 -2.30
CA HIS A 727 -16.32 35.04 -1.99
C HIS A 727 -16.18 36.57 -2.02
N ARG A 728 -16.85 37.23 -2.93
CA ARG A 728 -16.87 38.70 -3.00
C ARG A 728 -17.61 39.30 -1.81
N ALA A 729 -18.74 38.74 -1.43
CA ALA A 729 -19.48 39.17 -0.25
C ALA A 729 -18.66 38.99 1.04
N THR A 730 -17.99 37.86 1.19
CA THR A 730 -17.09 37.59 2.31
C THR A 730 -15.89 38.57 2.31
N ALA A 731 -15.30 38.87 1.16
CA ALA A 731 -14.21 39.84 1.06
C ALA A 731 -14.67 41.25 1.47
N ALA A 732 -15.84 41.68 1.00
CA ALA A 732 -16.41 42.99 1.39
C ALA A 732 -16.53 43.13 2.92
N GLU A 733 -17.00 42.09 3.58
CA GLU A 733 -17.07 42.03 5.04
C GLU A 733 -15.69 42.08 5.73
N ILE A 734 -14.75 41.26 5.25
CA ILE A 734 -13.38 41.15 5.84
C ILE A 734 -12.67 42.49 5.74
N PHE A 735 -12.71 43.11 4.57
CA PHE A 735 -11.94 44.32 4.27
C PHE A 735 -12.72 45.60 4.52
N GLY A 736 -14.01 45.53 4.90
CA GLY A 736 -14.86 46.66 5.20
C GLY A 736 -15.11 47.58 3.98
N VAL A 737 -15.20 46.97 2.78
CA VAL A 737 -15.42 47.69 1.51
C VAL A 737 -16.76 47.26 0.91
N ALA A 738 -17.31 48.10 0.02
CA ALA A 738 -18.50 47.74 -0.72
C ALA A 738 -18.22 46.54 -1.67
N PRO A 739 -19.18 45.65 -1.94
CA PRO A 739 -18.95 44.45 -2.78
C PRO A 739 -18.38 44.81 -4.16
N GLU A 740 -18.76 45.93 -4.72
CA GLU A 740 -18.31 46.42 -6.03
C GLU A 740 -16.85 46.90 -6.01
N ALA A 741 -16.36 47.32 -4.85
CA ALA A 741 -14.99 47.82 -4.63
C ALA A 741 -14.01 46.68 -4.27
N VAL A 742 -14.48 45.42 -4.16
CA VAL A 742 -13.61 44.28 -3.82
C VAL A 742 -12.65 43.98 -4.95
N GLU A 743 -11.36 44.06 -4.67
CA GLU A 743 -10.29 43.71 -5.60
C GLU A 743 -10.16 42.18 -5.80
N SER A 744 -9.57 41.76 -6.93
CA SER A 744 -9.36 40.36 -7.26
C SER A 744 -8.54 39.58 -6.22
N GLU A 745 -7.56 40.28 -5.58
CA GLU A 745 -6.72 39.69 -4.54
C GLU A 745 -7.49 39.50 -3.23
N GLN A 746 -8.28 40.44 -2.83
CA GLN A 746 -9.17 40.36 -1.67
C GLN A 746 -10.20 39.25 -1.83
N ARG A 747 -10.76 39.11 -3.05
CA ARG A 747 -11.67 37.99 -3.37
C ARG A 747 -10.97 36.64 -3.29
N ARG A 748 -9.74 36.55 -3.80
CA ARG A 748 -8.90 35.33 -3.70
C ARG A 748 -8.63 34.96 -2.24
N TYR A 749 -8.38 35.94 -1.42
CA TYR A 749 -8.15 35.78 0.02
C TYR A 749 -9.41 35.25 0.73
N ALA A 750 -10.56 35.84 0.48
CA ALA A 750 -11.83 35.40 1.00
C ALA A 750 -12.19 33.99 0.53
N LYS A 751 -11.78 33.59 -0.69
CA LYS A 751 -11.94 32.21 -1.18
C LYS A 751 -11.19 31.21 -0.29
N VAL A 752 -9.96 31.49 0.07
CA VAL A 752 -9.16 30.64 0.97
C VAL A 752 -9.81 30.52 2.36
N ILE A 753 -10.36 31.62 2.86
CA ILE A 753 -11.04 31.64 4.17
C ILE A 753 -12.34 30.82 4.14
N ASN A 754 -13.18 31.05 3.15
CA ASN A 754 -14.45 30.34 3.02
C ASN A 754 -14.22 28.82 2.95
N PHE A 755 -13.32 28.38 2.09
CA PHE A 755 -12.98 26.96 2.03
C PHE A 755 -12.34 26.46 3.31
N GLY A 756 -11.43 27.26 3.91
CA GLY A 756 -10.80 26.90 5.17
C GLY A 756 -11.80 26.66 6.30
N LEU A 757 -12.79 27.55 6.46
CA LEU A 757 -13.81 27.41 7.50
C LEU A 757 -14.77 26.23 7.24
N ILE A 758 -15.20 26.05 6.00
CA ILE A 758 -16.03 24.93 5.59
C ILE A 758 -15.29 23.60 5.80
N TYR A 759 -13.98 23.58 5.58
CA TYR A 759 -13.13 22.40 5.84
C TYR A 759 -12.70 22.23 7.31
N GLY A 760 -13.26 23.04 8.22
CA GLY A 760 -13.01 22.90 9.64
C GLY A 760 -11.68 23.51 10.11
N MET A 761 -11.19 24.57 9.44
CA MET A 761 -10.03 25.32 9.88
C MET A 761 -10.22 25.90 11.28
N SER A 762 -9.24 25.70 12.15
CA SER A 762 -9.25 26.25 13.50
C SER A 762 -8.93 27.75 13.54
N ALA A 763 -9.25 28.43 14.65
CA ALA A 763 -8.87 29.83 14.87
C ALA A 763 -7.35 30.06 14.76
N PHE A 764 -6.56 29.06 15.16
CA PHE A 764 -5.10 29.13 15.00
C PHE A 764 -4.71 29.09 13.51
N GLY A 765 -5.29 28.18 12.74
CA GLY A 765 -5.02 28.09 11.29
C GLY A 765 -5.46 29.37 10.56
N LEU A 766 -6.64 29.91 10.90
CA LEU A 766 -7.14 31.15 10.31
C LEU A 766 -6.24 32.33 10.67
N ALA A 767 -5.85 32.47 11.93
CA ALA A 767 -4.95 33.54 12.41
C ALA A 767 -3.60 33.50 11.67
N SER A 768 -3.03 32.31 11.52
CA SER A 768 -1.76 32.12 10.79
C SER A 768 -1.87 32.51 9.31
N ASN A 769 -2.98 32.12 8.64
CA ASN A 769 -3.20 32.44 7.22
C ASN A 769 -3.47 33.93 6.98
N LEU A 770 -4.07 34.61 7.96
CA LEU A 770 -4.46 36.01 7.85
C LEU A 770 -3.40 36.99 8.43
N GLY A 771 -2.41 36.49 9.17
CA GLY A 771 -1.49 37.32 9.92
C GLY A 771 -2.17 38.16 11.00
N ILE A 772 -3.25 37.64 11.63
CA ILE A 772 -4.03 38.32 12.66
C ILE A 772 -3.95 37.61 14.00
N GLU A 773 -4.32 38.34 15.06
CA GLU A 773 -4.44 37.74 16.39
C GLU A 773 -5.49 36.61 16.47
N ARG A 774 -5.20 35.56 17.24
CA ARG A 774 -6.10 34.40 17.40
C ARG A 774 -7.49 34.80 17.89
N ALA A 775 -7.59 35.79 18.77
CA ALA A 775 -8.90 36.26 19.26
C ALA A 775 -9.73 36.91 18.15
N ALA A 776 -9.09 37.66 17.26
CA ALA A 776 -9.74 38.27 16.09
C ALA A 776 -10.20 37.19 15.11
N ALA A 777 -9.37 36.15 14.86
CA ALA A 777 -9.72 35.01 14.04
C ALA A 777 -10.92 34.22 14.64
N GLN A 778 -10.96 34.03 15.94
CA GLN A 778 -12.07 33.39 16.64
C GLN A 778 -13.38 34.18 16.50
N SER A 779 -13.36 35.49 16.73
CA SER A 779 -14.52 36.38 16.53
C SER A 779 -15.01 36.37 15.09
N TYR A 780 -14.10 36.26 14.12
CA TYR A 780 -14.45 36.13 12.71
C TYR A 780 -15.18 34.80 12.43
N ILE A 781 -14.69 33.67 12.94
CA ILE A 781 -15.31 32.37 12.82
C ILE A 781 -16.73 32.39 13.39
N GLU A 782 -16.92 33.00 14.56
CA GLU A 782 -18.23 33.12 15.22
C GLU A 782 -19.22 33.91 14.34
N ARG A 783 -18.79 35.04 13.78
CA ARG A 783 -19.62 35.81 12.86
C ARG A 783 -19.95 35.08 11.56
N TYR A 784 -18.98 34.35 11.00
CA TYR A 784 -19.18 33.53 9.82
C TYR A 784 -20.27 32.47 10.04
N PHE A 785 -20.18 31.73 11.14
CA PHE A 785 -21.15 30.70 11.47
C PHE A 785 -22.48 31.26 12.02
N ALA A 786 -22.49 32.47 12.55
CA ALA A 786 -23.76 33.18 12.83
C ALA A 786 -24.51 33.54 11.54
N ARG A 787 -23.77 33.86 10.48
CA ARG A 787 -24.39 34.13 9.15
C ARG A 787 -24.80 32.84 8.46
N PHE A 788 -24.00 31.78 8.53
CA PHE A 788 -24.23 30.47 7.93
C PHE A 788 -24.48 29.40 9.01
N ALA A 789 -25.60 29.60 9.75
CA ALA A 789 -25.94 28.74 10.89
C ALA A 789 -26.23 27.29 10.47
N GLY A 790 -26.84 27.10 9.30
CA GLY A 790 -27.09 25.77 8.70
C GLY A 790 -25.79 25.01 8.43
N VAL A 791 -24.76 25.68 7.96
CA VAL A 791 -23.43 25.05 7.75
C VAL A 791 -22.85 24.56 9.08
N LYS A 792 -22.93 25.36 10.14
CA LYS A 792 -22.45 24.96 11.46
C LYS A 792 -23.22 23.72 11.99
N GLN A 793 -24.54 23.76 11.89
CA GLN A 793 -25.39 22.65 12.32
C GLN A 793 -25.04 21.36 11.55
N TYR A 794 -24.91 21.44 10.22
CA TYR A 794 -24.47 20.33 9.39
C TYR A 794 -23.13 19.75 9.88
N MET A 795 -22.14 20.60 10.16
CA MET A 795 -20.82 20.16 10.62
C MET A 795 -20.90 19.41 11.95
N ASP A 796 -21.72 19.88 12.87
CA ASP A 796 -21.88 19.26 14.20
C ASP A 796 -22.63 17.93 14.10
N ASP A 797 -23.71 17.88 13.33
CA ASP A 797 -24.50 16.67 13.08
C ASP A 797 -23.70 15.59 12.35
N THR A 798 -22.90 15.99 11.35
CA THR A 798 -22.04 15.08 10.60
C THR A 798 -20.99 14.43 11.48
N ARG A 799 -20.37 15.19 12.41
CA ARG A 799 -19.43 14.63 13.39
C ARG A 799 -20.11 13.60 14.30
N GLN A 800 -21.31 13.88 14.76
CA GLN A 800 -22.07 12.96 15.63
C GLN A 800 -22.45 11.68 14.86
N GLN A 801 -22.96 11.81 13.64
CA GLN A 801 -23.31 10.67 12.80
C GLN A 801 -22.07 9.82 12.46
N ALA A 802 -20.94 10.46 12.13
CA ALA A 802 -19.69 9.77 11.88
C ALA A 802 -19.22 8.94 13.08
N LYS A 803 -19.30 9.49 14.30
CA LYS A 803 -18.96 8.77 15.53
C LYS A 803 -19.88 7.58 15.81
N ALA A 804 -21.15 7.70 15.47
CA ALA A 804 -22.14 6.64 15.69
C ALA A 804 -22.04 5.51 14.66
N ARG A 805 -21.74 5.84 13.39
CA ARG A 805 -21.79 4.90 12.26
C ARG A 805 -20.42 4.42 11.79
N GLY A 806 -19.35 5.15 12.08
CA GLY A 806 -18.00 4.91 11.56
C GLY A 806 -17.80 5.39 10.12
N TYR A 807 -18.81 5.99 9.49
CA TYR A 807 -18.76 6.53 8.13
C TYR A 807 -19.70 7.72 7.96
N VAL A 808 -19.51 8.46 6.88
CA VAL A 808 -20.43 9.49 6.37
C VAL A 808 -20.85 9.14 4.94
N GLU A 809 -21.91 9.77 4.41
CA GLU A 809 -22.44 9.48 3.08
C GLU A 809 -22.46 10.73 2.20
N THR A 810 -22.26 10.54 0.89
CA THR A 810 -22.54 11.56 -0.13
C THR A 810 -24.04 11.70 -0.33
N VAL A 811 -24.46 12.72 -1.09
CA VAL A 811 -25.87 12.90 -1.48
C VAL A 811 -26.42 11.66 -2.22
N PHE A 812 -25.57 10.98 -2.99
CA PHE A 812 -25.94 9.76 -3.72
C PHE A 812 -25.83 8.48 -2.90
N GLY A 813 -25.25 8.55 -1.68
CA GLY A 813 -25.16 7.44 -0.76
C GLY A 813 -23.84 6.70 -0.75
N ARG A 814 -22.79 7.24 -1.42
CA ARG A 814 -21.44 6.68 -1.30
C ARG A 814 -20.98 6.75 0.15
N ARG A 815 -20.54 5.62 0.70
CA ARG A 815 -20.02 5.54 2.08
C ARG A 815 -18.54 5.89 2.12
N LEU A 816 -18.23 6.81 3.01
CA LEU A 816 -16.88 7.32 3.25
C LEU A 816 -16.49 6.92 4.67
N TRP A 817 -15.79 5.79 4.79
CA TRP A 817 -15.42 5.19 6.05
C TRP A 817 -14.35 5.99 6.78
N LEU A 818 -14.46 6.10 8.10
CA LEU A 818 -13.60 6.91 8.99
C LEU A 818 -13.10 6.06 10.17
N PRO A 819 -12.17 5.14 9.98
CA PRO A 819 -11.72 4.22 11.03
C PRO A 819 -11.21 4.92 12.29
N GLU A 820 -10.60 6.11 12.13
CA GLU A 820 -10.00 6.88 13.22
C GLU A 820 -10.97 7.83 13.94
N ILE A 821 -12.26 7.82 13.59
CA ILE A 821 -13.25 8.78 14.14
C ILE A 821 -13.43 8.67 15.66
N ASN A 822 -13.27 7.47 16.21
CA ASN A 822 -13.35 7.17 17.63
C ASN A 822 -11.98 6.88 18.26
N SER A 823 -10.87 7.23 17.57
CA SER A 823 -9.52 7.00 18.07
C SER A 823 -9.28 7.67 19.43
N PRO A 824 -8.66 6.99 20.40
CA PRO A 824 -8.23 7.60 21.65
C PRO A 824 -7.14 8.67 21.43
N ASN A 825 -6.43 8.62 20.33
CA ASN A 825 -5.43 9.61 19.93
C ASN A 825 -6.09 10.90 19.46
N GLY A 826 -5.98 11.97 20.22
CA GLY A 826 -6.61 13.26 19.96
C GLY A 826 -6.33 13.82 18.55
N PRO A 827 -5.07 13.95 18.09
CA PRO A 827 -4.73 14.37 16.73
C PRO A 827 -5.34 13.54 15.63
N ARG A 828 -5.36 12.19 15.74
CA ARG A 828 -5.98 11.29 14.76
C ARG A 828 -7.49 11.49 14.71
N ARG A 829 -8.14 11.50 15.85
CA ARG A 829 -9.58 11.77 15.96
C ARG A 829 -9.97 13.12 15.34
N GLN A 830 -9.23 14.20 15.66
CA GLN A 830 -9.49 15.52 15.07
C GLN A 830 -9.27 15.52 13.55
N GLY A 831 -8.30 14.75 13.04
CA GLY A 831 -8.10 14.53 11.61
C GLY A 831 -9.31 13.85 10.97
N ALA A 832 -9.83 12.79 11.59
CA ALA A 832 -11.02 12.08 11.13
C ALA A 832 -12.29 12.94 11.23
N GLU A 833 -12.44 13.77 12.27
CA GLU A 833 -13.57 14.72 12.38
C GLU A 833 -13.56 15.77 11.28
N ARG A 834 -12.40 16.27 10.87
CA ARG A 834 -12.29 17.15 9.70
C ARG A 834 -12.59 16.41 8.39
N ALA A 835 -12.09 15.18 8.24
CA ALA A 835 -12.40 14.33 7.10
C ALA A 835 -13.92 14.06 7.01
N ALA A 836 -14.60 13.82 8.13
CA ALA A 836 -16.04 13.60 8.19
C ALA A 836 -16.85 14.77 7.59
N ILE A 837 -16.44 16.01 7.85
CA ILE A 837 -17.11 17.20 7.33
C ILE A 837 -16.89 17.34 5.81
N ASN A 838 -15.65 17.08 5.37
CA ASN A 838 -15.24 17.33 3.99
C ASN A 838 -15.67 16.22 3.03
N ALA A 839 -15.66 14.98 3.51
CA ALA A 839 -15.86 13.81 2.65
C ALA A 839 -17.23 13.80 1.92
N PRO A 840 -18.36 14.12 2.55
CA PRO A 840 -19.64 14.16 1.84
C PRO A 840 -19.66 15.18 0.70
N MET A 841 -19.09 16.34 0.92
CA MET A 841 -19.02 17.41 -0.09
C MET A 841 -18.11 17.03 -1.27
N GLN A 842 -16.87 16.59 -0.96
CA GLN A 842 -15.91 16.18 -1.97
C GLN A 842 -16.37 14.93 -2.73
N GLY A 843 -16.97 13.98 -2.02
CA GLY A 843 -17.48 12.75 -2.62
C GLY A 843 -18.71 13.03 -3.51
N THR A 844 -19.62 13.91 -3.10
CA THR A 844 -20.75 14.33 -3.94
C THR A 844 -20.26 15.04 -5.21
N ALA A 845 -19.23 15.89 -5.11
CA ALA A 845 -18.60 16.50 -6.29
C ALA A 845 -18.01 15.45 -7.23
N ALA A 846 -17.34 14.43 -6.69
CA ALA A 846 -16.80 13.32 -7.48
C ALA A 846 -17.88 12.50 -8.17
N ASP A 847 -18.99 12.21 -7.48
CA ASP A 847 -20.14 11.51 -8.04
C ASP A 847 -20.78 12.32 -9.18
N LEU A 848 -20.96 13.64 -9.00
CA LEU A 848 -21.49 14.53 -10.03
C LEU A 848 -20.60 14.60 -11.27
N ILE A 849 -19.28 14.67 -11.10
CA ILE A 849 -18.34 14.66 -12.23
C ILE A 849 -18.42 13.35 -13.00
N LYS A 850 -18.49 12.21 -12.32
CA LYS A 850 -18.62 10.90 -12.97
C LYS A 850 -19.93 10.80 -13.76
N LEU A 851 -21.05 11.23 -13.17
CA LEU A 851 -22.35 11.29 -13.86
C LEU A 851 -22.30 12.22 -15.08
N ALA A 852 -21.64 13.37 -14.95
CA ALA A 852 -21.46 14.30 -16.09
C ALA A 852 -20.62 13.66 -17.20
N MET A 853 -19.52 12.96 -16.86
CA MET A 853 -18.69 12.24 -17.84
C MET A 853 -19.49 11.17 -18.59
N ILE A 854 -20.31 10.40 -17.87
CA ILE A 854 -21.20 9.38 -18.45
C ILE A 854 -22.22 10.04 -19.41
N ALA A 855 -22.86 11.11 -18.97
CA ALA A 855 -23.85 11.82 -19.76
C ALA A 855 -23.24 12.47 -21.02
N VAL A 856 -22.07 13.12 -20.89
CA VAL A 856 -21.34 13.73 -22.01
C VAL A 856 -20.91 12.65 -23.01
N GLN A 857 -20.34 11.54 -22.56
CA GLN A 857 -19.95 10.45 -23.46
C GLN A 857 -21.15 9.87 -24.20
N GLY A 858 -22.25 9.61 -23.49
CA GLY A 858 -23.50 9.13 -24.11
C GLY A 858 -24.06 10.10 -25.15
N TRP A 859 -24.03 11.41 -24.85
CA TRP A 859 -24.45 12.44 -25.80
C TRP A 859 -23.56 12.50 -27.04
N LEU A 860 -22.24 12.47 -26.88
CA LEU A 860 -21.29 12.47 -28.00
C LEU A 860 -21.54 11.27 -28.95
N GLU A 861 -21.83 10.10 -28.41
CA GLU A 861 -22.10 8.87 -29.17
C GLU A 861 -23.49 8.91 -29.84
N GLN A 862 -24.52 9.35 -29.12
CA GLN A 862 -25.89 9.45 -29.64
C GLN A 862 -25.94 10.41 -30.82
N GLU A 863 -25.33 11.58 -30.68
CA GLU A 863 -25.31 12.63 -31.74
C GLU A 863 -24.20 12.36 -32.78
N LYS A 864 -23.43 11.28 -32.63
CA LYS A 864 -22.31 10.90 -33.52
C LYS A 864 -21.31 12.03 -33.74
N LEU A 865 -20.99 12.79 -32.70
CA LEU A 865 -20.08 13.92 -32.78
C LEU A 865 -18.63 13.45 -32.88
N GLY A 866 -17.83 14.19 -33.68
CA GLY A 866 -16.38 13.92 -33.80
C GLY A 866 -15.57 14.32 -32.56
N THR A 867 -16.18 15.03 -31.62
CA THR A 867 -15.56 15.44 -30.36
C THR A 867 -15.27 14.23 -29.48
N LYS A 868 -14.10 14.23 -28.80
CA LYS A 868 -13.65 13.16 -27.92
C LYS A 868 -13.29 13.72 -26.55
N MET A 869 -13.73 13.07 -25.50
CA MET A 869 -13.16 13.33 -24.17
C MET A 869 -11.74 12.78 -24.13
N ILE A 870 -10.81 13.62 -23.70
CA ILE A 870 -9.37 13.28 -23.69
C ILE A 870 -8.75 13.33 -22.30
N MET A 871 -9.38 14.01 -21.35
CA MET A 871 -8.82 14.21 -20.02
C MET A 871 -9.90 14.58 -19.01
N GLN A 872 -9.77 14.06 -17.81
CA GLN A 872 -10.51 14.52 -16.63
C GLN A 872 -9.50 15.14 -15.65
N VAL A 873 -9.78 16.34 -15.20
CA VAL A 873 -8.99 17.10 -14.22
C VAL A 873 -9.87 17.38 -13.02
N HIS A 874 -9.30 17.64 -11.87
CA HIS A 874 -10.06 17.87 -10.63
C HIS A 874 -11.17 18.92 -10.76
#